data_e822f649e8e8862202fae664c4c65e60
#
_entry.id   e822f649e8e8862202fae664c4c65e60
#
_cell.length_a   1.000
_cell.length_b   1.000
_cell.length_c   1.000
_cell.angle_alpha   90.00
_cell.angle_beta   90.00
_cell.angle_gamma   90.00
#
_symmetry.space_group_name_H-M   'P 1'
#
loop_
_entity.id
_entity.type
_entity.pdbx_description
1 polymer ?
#
loop_
_entity_poly.entity_id
_entity_poly.type
_entity_poly.pdbx_seq_one_letter_code
_entity_poly.pdbx_strand_id
1 'polypeptide(L)'
;MLRNWIKIAFSNYKKNWLTTLINLFGLSVGLTVFLLVFLNWQDEKSYEQWVPEGDNVYYAERVFNHKDFNAVCSYPFLEVSTKMFPEIQDFSVINYWENNKARLLTDGRSSYNSYAEVSEDFFKILPFPLLAGSYNNLLVDENSIALSEDVAKQLFGDNYKQGIGKTITKDENGKKVVVQAIYKLPAENENTIFRPGYAIRNSNIDRNKDIWSNNSFFGFFRVKPGTNISELENKLSAIQTKQQNIELKQAGWPELTTPIEIHLVNIKNMRLDAKSGGLEGTDKKSILILLSLSGLILILSAINFINLNTAQASQRAKEVGLRKSFGSSKGQLIVQFLLETFIIYFIAFLLSMILLEFLLPLYGKFLNKTIRIRGADIYIYTLLILFVFALISGIVPAIYLSNFKPIQTLKGNFSRSKHGIWLRNSILTLQIIISSFFIISSLVIYSQVDYMMQKDLGFHGEQVYQLNFNKISWDNNYNMKKYQLYSEKIKHFPGVVDVTGSSQTLGNGVQSTTGIKYKRDSTKSVDAGVGAIDLNFMKFYKIKFLSGRDFDPKLTTDTTRAIVVNEAFVQKIGWNNQEAVGKEMTSNTDSKARNMLIVGVVKDVNFGDVQYKVQPMMFFNYDRYWTRNNLINLQIKLSGDNIAGNVERIKKYWETEVEPGYPFNGDFVNKNFAKTFDKYKKQRLLFSILNAVVLVVALLGLFALSSLMIEQKLKDVAIKKTLGASDGTLIKDLTRKFLWITTLAVLISIPVSYYFINEWLKEFVYRIEMPWWPYVLSLIILLLLTFLVVSIKAYRATKVELVKYLKYE
;
A
#
# COMPACT_ATOMS: atom_id res chain seq x y z
N MET A 1 43.21 -29.59 8.06
CA MET A 1 41.99 -30.09 7.42
C MET A 1 41.19 -28.99 6.74
N LEU A 2 40.83 -27.90 7.40
CA LEU A 2 40.01 -26.81 6.86
C LEU A 2 40.59 -26.21 5.55
N ARG A 3 41.89 -25.88 5.49
CA ARG A 3 42.57 -25.35 4.29
C ARG A 3 42.42 -26.26 3.07
N ASN A 4 42.45 -27.58 3.29
CA ASN A 4 42.27 -28.56 2.20
C ASN A 4 40.80 -28.64 1.76
N TRP A 5 39.86 -28.55 2.67
CA TRP A 5 38.43 -28.53 2.33
C TRP A 5 38.06 -27.29 1.50
N ILE A 6 38.59 -26.12 1.85
CA ILE A 6 38.40 -24.89 1.08
C ILE A 6 39.00 -25.02 -0.33
N LYS A 7 40.23 -25.54 -0.48
CA LYS A 7 40.83 -25.78 -1.82
C LYS A 7 39.97 -26.72 -2.66
N ILE A 8 39.43 -27.79 -2.04
CA ILE A 8 38.56 -28.75 -2.71
C ILE A 8 37.28 -28.09 -3.14
N ALA A 9 36.67 -27.26 -2.28
CA ALA A 9 35.46 -26.48 -2.62
C ALA A 9 35.68 -25.64 -3.88
N PHE A 10 36.70 -24.80 -3.91
CA PHE A 10 37.00 -23.95 -5.07
C PHE A 10 37.33 -24.77 -6.34
N SER A 11 38.03 -25.88 -6.22
CA SER A 11 38.31 -26.79 -7.34
C SER A 11 37.00 -27.35 -7.92
N ASN A 12 36.07 -27.76 -7.05
CA ASN A 12 34.76 -28.25 -7.46
C ASN A 12 33.91 -27.17 -8.13
N TYR A 13 33.95 -25.93 -7.62
CA TYR A 13 33.24 -24.80 -8.21
C TYR A 13 33.76 -24.48 -9.61
N LYS A 14 35.07 -24.47 -9.80
CA LYS A 14 35.69 -24.26 -11.11
C LYS A 14 35.34 -25.39 -12.10
N LYS A 15 35.36 -26.63 -11.64
CA LYS A 15 35.01 -27.80 -12.48
C LYS A 15 33.54 -27.76 -12.90
N ASN A 16 32.64 -27.34 -12.00
CA ASN A 16 31.18 -27.26 -12.23
C ASN A 16 30.71 -25.80 -12.32
N TRP A 17 31.47 -24.95 -12.99
CA TRP A 17 31.30 -23.51 -13.00
C TRP A 17 29.87 -23.05 -13.39
N LEU A 18 29.23 -23.72 -14.37
CA LEU A 18 27.89 -23.36 -14.81
C LEU A 18 26.84 -23.58 -13.72
N THR A 19 26.87 -24.70 -13.02
CA THR A 19 25.95 -25.00 -11.91
C THR A 19 26.21 -24.08 -10.71
N THR A 20 27.49 -23.79 -10.46
CA THR A 20 27.90 -22.84 -9.41
C THR A 20 27.35 -21.44 -9.71
N LEU A 21 27.47 -20.98 -10.97
CA LEU A 21 26.90 -19.70 -11.42
C LEU A 21 25.38 -19.66 -11.27
N ILE A 22 24.67 -20.72 -11.67
CA ILE A 22 23.21 -20.82 -11.56
C ILE A 22 22.80 -20.74 -10.07
N ASN A 23 23.52 -21.46 -9.20
CA ASN A 23 23.26 -21.43 -7.76
C ASN A 23 23.52 -20.04 -7.17
N LEU A 24 24.66 -19.42 -7.48
CA LEU A 24 25.01 -18.07 -7.01
C LEU A 24 23.99 -17.04 -7.49
N PHE A 25 23.65 -17.04 -8.78
CA PHE A 25 22.66 -16.13 -9.34
C PHE A 25 21.29 -16.30 -8.69
N GLY A 26 20.79 -17.54 -8.62
CA GLY A 26 19.47 -17.82 -8.03
C GLY A 26 19.38 -17.41 -6.57
N LEU A 27 20.40 -17.75 -5.76
CA LEU A 27 20.46 -17.38 -4.35
C LEU A 27 20.64 -15.86 -4.17
N SER A 28 21.52 -15.21 -4.95
CA SER A 28 21.74 -13.76 -4.83
C SER A 28 20.51 -12.96 -5.21
N VAL A 29 19.84 -13.30 -6.32
CA VAL A 29 18.62 -12.63 -6.75
C VAL A 29 17.47 -12.90 -5.77
N GLY A 30 17.28 -14.15 -5.35
CA GLY A 30 16.24 -14.51 -4.38
C GLY A 30 16.41 -13.78 -3.06
N LEU A 31 17.65 -13.70 -2.54
CA LEU A 31 17.96 -12.96 -1.32
C LEU A 31 17.78 -11.45 -1.49
N THR A 32 18.21 -10.87 -2.61
CA THR A 32 18.05 -9.43 -2.89
C THR A 32 16.58 -9.04 -2.91
N VAL A 33 15.73 -9.82 -3.60
CA VAL A 33 14.29 -9.56 -3.66
C VAL A 33 13.66 -9.65 -2.27
N PHE A 34 14.00 -10.67 -1.50
CA PHE A 34 13.54 -10.81 -0.11
C PHE A 34 13.95 -9.61 0.74
N LEU A 35 15.22 -9.18 0.65
CA LEU A 35 15.75 -8.06 1.42
C LEU A 35 15.10 -6.72 1.05
N LEU A 36 14.83 -6.45 -0.24
CA LEU A 36 14.12 -5.24 -0.65
C LEU A 36 12.74 -5.15 -0.01
N VAL A 37 11.97 -6.24 -0.03
CA VAL A 37 10.64 -6.29 0.57
C VAL A 37 10.72 -6.24 2.10
N PHE A 38 11.70 -6.93 2.70
CA PHE A 38 11.93 -6.92 4.15
C PHE A 38 12.32 -5.51 4.65
N LEU A 39 13.19 -4.79 3.94
CA LEU A 39 13.54 -3.41 4.24
C LEU A 39 12.34 -2.48 4.15
N ASN A 40 11.47 -2.67 3.15
CA ASN A 40 10.23 -1.92 3.07
C ASN A 40 9.31 -2.19 4.28
N TRP A 41 9.16 -3.44 4.70
CA TRP A 41 8.39 -3.79 5.89
C TRP A 41 9.01 -3.18 7.16
N GLN A 42 10.33 -3.23 7.30
CA GLN A 42 11.05 -2.63 8.43
C GLN A 42 10.91 -1.10 8.44
N ASP A 43 10.97 -0.47 7.26
CA ASP A 43 10.76 0.96 7.10
C ASP A 43 9.34 1.38 7.55
N GLU A 44 8.30 0.67 7.09
CA GLU A 44 6.91 0.92 7.53
C GLU A 44 6.70 0.67 9.04
N LYS A 45 7.40 -0.30 9.63
CA LYS A 45 7.34 -0.57 11.06
C LYS A 45 8.11 0.46 11.88
N SER A 46 9.00 1.22 11.28
CA SER A 46 9.85 2.18 11.99
C SER A 46 9.19 3.55 12.23
N TYR A 47 7.96 3.74 11.75
CA TYR A 47 7.21 4.98 11.98
C TYR A 47 6.91 5.18 13.47
N GLU A 48 7.01 6.42 13.92
CA GLU A 48 6.73 6.89 15.28
C GLU A 48 7.56 6.20 16.39
N GLN A 49 8.64 5.47 16.07
CA GLN A 49 9.53 4.86 17.07
C GLN A 49 10.33 5.90 17.86
N TRP A 50 10.42 7.14 17.35
CA TRP A 50 11.09 8.27 18.02
C TRP A 50 10.31 8.80 19.21
N VAL A 51 9.00 8.49 19.33
CA VAL A 51 8.15 8.99 20.41
C VAL A 51 8.55 8.32 21.72
N PRO A 52 9.10 9.09 22.71
CA PRO A 52 9.38 8.57 24.04
C PRO A 52 8.07 8.07 24.67
N GLU A 53 8.13 6.95 25.39
CA GLU A 53 6.94 6.35 26.00
C GLU A 53 5.79 6.07 25.02
N GLY A 54 6.08 6.00 23.70
CA GLY A 54 5.08 5.74 22.65
C GLY A 54 4.32 4.42 22.86
N ASP A 55 4.86 3.48 23.65
CA ASP A 55 4.16 2.26 24.05
C ASP A 55 2.88 2.53 24.86
N ASN A 56 2.77 3.72 25.46
CA ASN A 56 1.63 4.17 26.25
C ASN A 56 0.74 5.18 25.51
N VAL A 57 1.03 5.49 24.26
CA VAL A 57 0.26 6.45 23.45
C VAL A 57 -0.58 5.70 22.41
N TYR A 58 -1.87 6.00 22.38
CA TYR A 58 -2.85 5.32 21.53
C TYR A 58 -3.69 6.30 20.75
N TYR A 59 -3.89 5.99 19.47
CA TYR A 59 -4.83 6.63 18.58
C TYR A 59 -6.20 5.95 18.69
N ALA A 60 -7.28 6.72 18.78
CA ALA A 60 -8.63 6.20 18.92
C ALA A 60 -9.37 6.16 17.59
N GLU A 61 -9.79 4.97 17.17
CA GLU A 61 -10.67 4.73 16.04
C GLU A 61 -12.07 4.35 16.55
N ARG A 62 -13.11 4.83 15.88
CA ARG A 62 -14.49 4.39 16.12
C ARG A 62 -14.87 3.31 15.11
N VAL A 63 -15.57 2.28 15.57
CA VAL A 63 -15.99 1.16 14.73
C VAL A 63 -17.52 1.05 14.78
N PHE A 64 -18.12 1.05 13.60
CA PHE A 64 -19.56 0.85 13.40
C PHE A 64 -19.79 -0.52 12.79
N ASN A 65 -20.88 -1.18 13.21
CA ASN A 65 -21.29 -2.48 12.66
C ASN A 65 -20.15 -3.52 12.65
N HIS A 66 -19.24 -3.46 13.61
CA HIS A 66 -18.07 -4.33 13.78
C HIS A 66 -17.04 -4.30 12.64
N LYS A 67 -17.13 -3.39 11.66
CA LYS A 67 -16.25 -3.39 10.48
C LYS A 67 -16.03 -2.04 9.80
N ASP A 68 -16.86 -1.06 10.07
CA ASP A 68 -16.77 0.26 9.44
C ASP A 68 -15.95 1.20 10.33
N PHE A 69 -14.65 1.28 10.10
CA PHE A 69 -13.72 2.08 10.91
C PHE A 69 -13.77 3.55 10.52
N ASN A 70 -13.84 4.43 11.50
CA ASN A 70 -13.80 5.88 11.34
C ASN A 70 -12.64 6.49 12.15
N ALA A 71 -11.89 7.34 11.50
CA ALA A 71 -10.66 7.93 11.99
C ALA A 71 -10.85 9.00 13.06
N VAL A 72 -12.04 9.57 13.18
CA VAL A 72 -12.28 10.77 13.97
C VAL A 72 -13.24 10.53 15.13
N CYS A 73 -12.99 11.24 16.23
CA CYS A 73 -13.78 11.24 17.45
C CYS A 73 -14.38 12.62 17.70
N SER A 74 -15.33 12.70 18.64
CA SER A 74 -15.80 13.99 19.18
C SER A 74 -14.87 14.50 20.29
N TYR A 75 -14.80 15.81 20.43
CA TYR A 75 -14.00 16.41 21.50
C TYR A 75 -14.48 16.00 22.91
N PRO A 76 -15.80 16.08 23.26
CA PRO A 76 -16.27 15.67 24.57
C PRO A 76 -15.98 14.20 24.90
N PHE A 77 -15.95 13.31 23.90
CA PHE A 77 -15.52 11.92 24.13
C PHE A 77 -14.10 11.86 24.70
N LEU A 78 -13.15 12.61 24.11
CA LEU A 78 -11.75 12.61 24.56
C LEU A 78 -11.63 13.23 25.96
N GLU A 79 -12.24 14.39 26.17
CA GLU A 79 -12.14 15.15 27.42
C GLU A 79 -12.80 14.41 28.59
N VAL A 80 -14.05 13.95 28.42
CA VAL A 80 -14.81 13.27 29.48
C VAL A 80 -14.18 11.91 29.80
N SER A 81 -13.72 11.16 28.81
CA SER A 81 -13.03 9.89 29.02
C SER A 81 -11.78 10.07 29.88
N THR A 82 -10.99 11.11 29.62
CA THR A 82 -9.77 11.40 30.40
C THR A 82 -10.10 11.77 31.85
N LYS A 83 -11.19 12.51 32.08
CA LYS A 83 -11.62 12.85 33.44
C LYS A 83 -12.23 11.67 34.20
N MET A 84 -12.87 10.72 33.49
CA MET A 84 -13.64 9.63 34.05
C MET A 84 -12.80 8.38 34.36
N PHE A 85 -11.82 8.10 33.52
CA PHE A 85 -11.03 6.88 33.59
C PHE A 85 -9.61 7.18 34.08
N PRO A 86 -9.26 6.74 35.30
CA PRO A 86 -7.96 7.04 35.94
C PRO A 86 -6.77 6.37 35.20
N GLU A 87 -7.04 5.45 34.28
CA GLU A 87 -6.06 4.82 33.39
C GLU A 87 -5.51 5.80 32.36
N ILE A 88 -6.30 6.82 31.97
CA ILE A 88 -5.90 7.84 31.00
C ILE A 88 -5.25 8.99 31.73
N GLN A 89 -4.05 9.36 31.31
CA GLN A 89 -3.28 10.46 31.89
C GLN A 89 -3.56 11.79 31.18
N ASP A 90 -3.49 11.78 29.85
CA ASP A 90 -3.66 12.95 28.99
C ASP A 90 -4.34 12.54 27.70
N PHE A 91 -4.90 13.53 27.00
CA PHE A 91 -5.38 13.36 25.63
C PHE A 91 -4.93 14.53 24.76
N SER A 92 -4.91 14.33 23.45
CA SER A 92 -4.76 15.43 22.49
C SER A 92 -5.56 15.19 21.23
N VAL A 93 -6.04 16.29 20.68
CA VAL A 93 -6.46 16.39 19.29
C VAL A 93 -5.23 16.72 18.45
N ILE A 94 -5.00 15.98 17.36
CA ILE A 94 -3.88 16.24 16.43
C ILE A 94 -4.40 16.14 15.00
N ASN A 95 -4.99 17.20 14.49
CA ASN A 95 -5.43 17.28 13.10
C ASN A 95 -4.26 17.75 12.22
N TYR A 96 -3.60 16.81 11.59
CA TYR A 96 -2.45 17.06 10.73
C TYR A 96 -2.58 16.32 9.41
N TRP A 97 -2.34 17.03 8.30
CA TRP A 97 -2.13 16.48 6.98
C TRP A 97 -0.98 17.23 6.32
N GLU A 98 -0.02 16.52 5.74
CA GLU A 98 1.17 17.10 5.11
C GLU A 98 0.79 18.12 4.01
N ASN A 99 -0.30 17.86 3.29
CA ASN A 99 -0.80 18.74 2.22
C ASN A 99 -1.59 19.94 2.72
N ASN A 100 -1.93 20.01 4.01
CA ASN A 100 -2.62 21.15 4.59
C ASN A 100 -1.60 22.24 4.93
N LYS A 101 -1.40 23.19 4.01
CA LYS A 101 -0.37 24.23 4.10
C LYS A 101 -0.99 25.61 4.14
N ALA A 102 -0.40 26.48 4.94
CA ALA A 102 -0.82 27.87 5.00
C ALA A 102 0.41 28.80 5.08
N ARG A 103 0.17 30.07 4.77
CA ARG A 103 1.21 31.09 4.71
C ARG A 103 1.24 31.93 5.98
N LEU A 104 2.42 32.05 6.53
CA LEU A 104 2.73 32.95 7.65
C LEU A 104 3.53 34.13 7.12
N LEU A 105 3.21 35.33 7.63
CA LEU A 105 3.83 36.59 7.23
C LEU A 105 4.45 37.27 8.46
N THR A 106 5.63 37.83 8.29
CA THR A 106 6.26 38.80 9.20
C THR A 106 6.83 39.94 8.35
N ASP A 107 7.41 40.94 8.97
CA ASP A 107 7.96 42.11 8.26
C ASP A 107 9.00 41.70 7.21
N GLY A 108 8.60 41.72 5.95
CA GLY A 108 9.44 41.42 4.79
C GLY A 108 9.72 39.96 4.49
N ARG A 109 9.22 38.99 5.30
CA ARG A 109 9.42 37.56 5.09
C ARG A 109 8.13 36.75 5.16
N SER A 110 8.11 35.62 4.49
CA SER A 110 6.97 34.68 4.52
C SER A 110 7.42 33.25 4.53
N SER A 111 6.57 32.38 5.05
CA SER A 111 6.78 30.93 5.09
C SER A 111 5.48 30.23 4.69
N TYR A 112 5.53 29.29 3.74
CA TYR A 112 4.38 28.47 3.32
C TYR A 112 4.65 27.00 3.69
N ASN A 113 4.06 26.55 4.79
CA ASN A 113 4.36 25.24 5.35
C ASN A 113 3.10 24.52 5.84
N SER A 114 3.23 23.20 6.03
CA SER A 114 2.20 22.38 6.66
C SER A 114 2.01 22.78 8.13
N TYR A 115 0.81 22.55 8.64
CA TYR A 115 0.51 22.85 10.04
C TYR A 115 -0.37 21.77 10.68
N ALA A 116 -0.28 21.69 12.02
CA ALA A 116 -1.16 20.89 12.84
C ALA A 116 -2.12 21.80 13.62
N GLU A 117 -3.40 21.46 13.58
CA GLU A 117 -4.40 22.04 14.49
C GLU A 117 -4.57 21.08 15.68
N VAL A 118 -4.25 21.56 16.88
CA VAL A 118 -4.04 20.70 18.04
C VAL A 118 -4.79 21.21 19.27
N SER A 119 -4.90 20.37 20.31
CA SER A 119 -5.25 20.80 21.67
C SER A 119 -4.01 21.16 22.47
N GLU A 120 -4.22 21.74 23.67
CA GLU A 120 -3.15 22.21 24.56
C GLU A 120 -2.15 21.10 24.98
N ASP A 121 -2.59 19.84 25.07
CA ASP A 121 -1.73 18.71 25.48
C ASP A 121 -0.94 18.07 24.32
N PHE A 122 -0.89 18.73 23.16
CA PHE A 122 -0.18 18.23 21.97
C PHE A 122 1.27 17.79 22.28
N PHE A 123 2.03 18.66 22.95
CA PHE A 123 3.44 18.36 23.27
C PHE A 123 3.61 17.31 24.37
N LYS A 124 2.54 16.91 25.08
CA LYS A 124 2.56 15.76 25.98
C LYS A 124 2.43 14.44 25.24
N ILE A 125 1.73 14.44 24.10
CA ILE A 125 1.53 13.26 23.25
C ILE A 125 2.68 13.11 22.25
N LEU A 126 3.08 14.20 21.57
CA LEU A 126 4.23 14.28 20.68
C LEU A 126 5.27 15.25 21.26
N PRO A 127 6.21 14.76 22.05
CA PRO A 127 7.13 15.60 22.82
C PRO A 127 8.30 16.10 21.95
N PHE A 128 8.01 16.96 20.97
CA PHE A 128 9.02 17.64 20.20
C PHE A 128 9.91 18.51 21.12
N PRO A 129 11.25 18.36 21.08
CA PRO A 129 12.13 19.16 21.91
C PRO A 129 11.99 20.66 21.64
N LEU A 130 11.76 21.48 22.64
CA LEU A 130 11.75 22.93 22.52
C LEU A 130 13.17 23.48 22.43
N LEU A 131 13.41 24.33 21.43
CA LEU A 131 14.65 25.09 21.25
C LEU A 131 14.57 26.47 21.90
N ALA A 132 13.34 26.99 22.06
CA ALA A 132 13.04 28.22 22.77
C ALA A 132 11.57 28.23 23.21
N GLY A 133 11.21 28.95 24.26
CA GLY A 133 9.87 28.98 24.85
C GLY A 133 9.72 28.00 26.04
N SER A 134 8.48 27.75 26.46
CA SER A 134 8.14 26.85 27.55
C SER A 134 6.95 25.97 27.20
N TYR A 135 6.90 24.75 27.75
CA TYR A 135 5.73 23.87 27.64
C TYR A 135 4.53 24.36 28.49
N ASN A 136 4.77 25.25 29.44
CA ASN A 136 3.71 25.77 30.31
C ASN A 136 2.81 26.73 29.52
N ASN A 137 1.51 26.51 29.56
CA ASN A 137 0.50 27.33 28.85
C ASN A 137 0.73 27.47 27.38
N LEU A 138 1.29 26.44 26.72
CA LEU A 138 1.54 26.43 25.28
C LEU A 138 0.27 26.08 24.53
N LEU A 139 -0.10 26.89 23.52
CA LEU A 139 -1.27 26.69 22.66
C LEU A 139 -2.61 26.65 23.41
N VAL A 140 -2.75 27.40 24.50
CA VAL A 140 -4.00 27.48 25.30
C VAL A 140 -5.08 28.26 24.57
N ASP A 141 -4.69 29.25 23.76
CA ASP A 141 -5.60 30.11 23.02
C ASP A 141 -5.32 30.08 21.50
N GLU A 142 -6.29 30.58 20.72
CA GLU A 142 -6.20 30.64 19.26
C GLU A 142 -5.20 31.70 18.75
N ASN A 143 -4.66 32.59 19.60
CA ASN A 143 -3.73 33.64 19.21
C ASN A 143 -2.29 33.20 19.42
N SER A 144 -2.06 31.97 19.85
CA SER A 144 -0.74 31.40 20.07
C SER A 144 -0.34 30.41 18.97
N ILE A 145 0.97 30.37 18.68
CA ILE A 145 1.55 29.50 17.67
C ILE A 145 2.90 28.97 18.17
N ALA A 146 3.17 27.70 17.88
CA ALA A 146 4.49 27.08 18.00
C ALA A 146 5.06 26.82 16.61
N LEU A 147 6.33 27.21 16.37
CA LEU A 147 6.99 27.07 15.08
C LEU A 147 8.02 25.95 15.12
N SER A 148 8.17 25.21 14.04
CA SER A 148 9.36 24.39 13.85
C SER A 148 10.59 25.26 13.63
N GLU A 149 11.77 24.73 13.89
CA GLU A 149 13.06 25.42 13.68
C GLU A 149 13.19 25.97 12.27
N ASP A 150 12.81 25.17 11.27
CA ASP A 150 12.91 25.53 9.85
C ASP A 150 12.00 26.72 9.49
N VAL A 151 10.76 26.72 9.97
CA VAL A 151 9.82 27.84 9.78
C VAL A 151 10.30 29.08 10.53
N ALA A 152 10.80 28.91 11.75
CA ALA A 152 11.34 30.02 12.51
C ALA A 152 12.55 30.67 11.80
N LYS A 153 13.45 29.86 11.21
CA LYS A 153 14.57 30.35 10.39
C LYS A 153 14.10 31.08 9.13
N GLN A 154 13.07 30.58 8.44
CA GLN A 154 12.50 31.26 7.27
C GLN A 154 11.94 32.65 7.62
N LEU A 155 11.27 32.77 8.77
CA LEU A 155 10.63 34.00 9.19
C LEU A 155 11.59 35.01 9.87
N PHE A 156 12.53 34.52 10.66
CA PHE A 156 13.38 35.38 11.49
C PHE A 156 14.88 35.32 11.17
N GLY A 157 15.32 34.41 10.27
CA GLY A 157 16.74 34.24 9.92
C GLY A 157 17.52 33.51 11.00
N ASP A 158 18.83 33.75 11.06
CA ASP A 158 19.75 33.04 11.95
C ASP A 158 19.47 33.26 13.44
N ASN A 159 18.94 34.42 13.79
CA ASN A 159 18.54 34.76 15.16
C ASN A 159 17.12 34.32 15.51
N TYR A 160 16.63 33.25 14.88
CA TYR A 160 15.24 32.77 14.96
C TYR A 160 14.71 32.58 16.39
N LYS A 161 15.57 32.25 17.36
CA LYS A 161 15.15 32.11 18.78
C LYS A 161 14.60 33.40 19.38
N GLN A 162 15.00 34.56 18.86
CA GLN A 162 14.44 35.88 19.27
C GLN A 162 13.05 36.13 18.69
N GLY A 163 12.52 35.18 17.91
CA GLY A 163 11.13 35.20 17.42
C GLY A 163 10.08 34.98 18.53
N ILE A 164 10.47 34.45 19.71
CA ILE A 164 9.57 34.28 20.85
C ILE A 164 8.97 35.61 21.27
N GLY A 165 7.64 35.63 21.49
CA GLY A 165 6.89 36.83 21.83
C GLY A 165 6.56 37.76 20.65
N LYS A 166 7.16 37.54 19.47
CA LYS A 166 6.83 38.33 18.29
C LYS A 166 5.48 37.93 17.70
N THR A 167 4.79 38.94 17.17
CA THR A 167 3.52 38.75 16.48
C THR A 167 3.78 38.48 14.99
N ILE A 168 3.17 37.45 14.44
CA ILE A 168 3.15 37.13 13.01
C ILE A 168 1.71 37.08 12.50
N THR A 169 1.53 37.19 11.20
CA THR A 169 0.19 37.19 10.58
C THR A 169 -0.05 35.90 9.81
N LYS A 170 -1.18 35.27 10.05
CA LYS A 170 -1.71 34.20 9.18
C LYS A 170 -2.34 34.86 7.95
N ASP A 171 -1.81 34.58 6.76
CA ASP A 171 -2.25 35.26 5.52
C ASP A 171 -3.70 34.90 5.15
N GLU A 172 -4.19 33.72 5.53
CA GLU A 172 -5.55 33.25 5.19
C GLU A 172 -6.65 34.22 5.62
N ASN A 173 -6.56 34.71 6.85
CA ASN A 173 -7.59 35.54 7.48
C ASN A 173 -7.06 36.84 8.09
N GLY A 174 -5.79 37.16 7.89
CA GLY A 174 -5.15 38.34 8.51
C GLY A 174 -5.02 38.27 10.03
N LYS A 175 -5.28 37.09 10.64
CA LYS A 175 -5.21 36.90 12.10
C LYS A 175 -3.78 37.03 12.59
N LYS A 176 -3.57 37.86 13.62
CA LYS A 176 -2.29 38.00 14.31
C LYS A 176 -2.17 36.96 15.39
N VAL A 177 -1.04 36.28 15.42
CA VAL A 177 -0.72 35.23 16.38
C VAL A 177 0.66 35.48 16.99
N VAL A 178 0.84 35.11 18.25
CA VAL A 178 2.10 35.31 19.01
C VAL A 178 2.89 34.01 19.05
N VAL A 179 4.15 34.06 18.72
CA VAL A 179 5.06 32.91 18.78
C VAL A 179 5.37 32.58 20.23
N GLN A 180 4.89 31.45 20.72
CA GLN A 180 5.10 31.00 22.11
C GLN A 180 6.27 30.03 22.26
N ALA A 181 6.51 29.20 21.22
CA ALA A 181 7.58 28.22 21.26
C ALA A 181 8.20 28.00 19.89
N ILE A 182 9.45 27.52 19.91
CA ILE A 182 10.15 27.01 18.74
C ILE A 182 10.62 25.60 19.06
N TYR A 183 10.22 24.63 18.24
CA TYR A 183 10.51 23.21 18.46
C TYR A 183 11.33 22.61 17.34
N LYS A 184 11.99 21.50 17.67
CA LYS A 184 12.77 20.72 16.70
C LYS A 184 11.94 19.53 16.23
N LEU A 185 11.86 19.37 14.91
CA LEU A 185 11.27 18.17 14.31
C LEU A 185 12.20 16.95 14.50
N PRO A 186 11.66 15.72 14.48
CA PRO A 186 12.47 14.51 14.44
C PRO A 186 13.49 14.57 13.30
N ALA A 187 14.64 13.94 13.50
CA ALA A 187 15.70 13.93 12.49
C ALA A 187 15.16 13.36 11.14
N GLU A 188 15.75 13.77 10.02
CA GLU A 188 15.31 13.34 8.69
C GLU A 188 15.37 11.81 8.48
N ASN A 189 16.21 11.12 9.25
CA ASN A 189 16.31 9.66 9.23
C ASN A 189 15.29 8.96 10.12
N GLU A 190 14.48 9.68 10.90
CA GLU A 190 13.39 9.14 11.69
C GLU A 190 12.09 9.20 10.90
N ASN A 191 11.38 8.07 10.77
CA ASN A 191 10.11 8.01 10.09
C ASN A 191 9.00 8.50 11.01
N THR A 192 8.27 9.49 10.54
CA THR A 192 7.09 10.03 11.21
C THR A 192 6.14 10.62 10.18
N ILE A 193 4.84 10.46 10.42
CA ILE A 193 3.80 11.19 9.68
C ILE A 193 3.62 12.62 10.23
N PHE A 194 4.13 12.89 11.44
CA PHE A 194 3.96 14.18 12.11
C PHE A 194 5.19 15.08 11.89
N ARG A 195 5.14 15.89 10.83
CA ARG A 195 6.16 16.92 10.53
C ARG A 195 5.54 18.30 10.31
N PRO A 196 4.76 18.82 11.29
CA PRO A 196 4.16 20.13 11.13
C PRO A 196 5.23 21.22 11.13
N GLY A 197 5.16 22.12 10.14
CA GLY A 197 5.98 23.34 10.14
C GLY A 197 5.60 24.27 11.28
N TYR A 198 4.34 24.25 11.69
CA TYR A 198 3.87 24.94 12.89
C TYR A 198 2.64 24.24 13.49
N ALA A 199 2.40 24.48 14.78
CA ALA A 199 1.23 24.03 15.50
C ALA A 199 0.43 25.21 16.04
N ILE A 200 -0.91 25.12 15.90
CA ILE A 200 -1.88 26.11 16.40
C ILE A 200 -3.00 25.39 17.14
N ARG A 201 -3.66 26.10 18.08
CA ARG A 201 -4.87 25.57 18.69
C ARG A 201 -5.98 25.41 17.63
N ASN A 202 -6.68 24.31 17.70
CA ASN A 202 -7.82 24.06 16.82
C ASN A 202 -9.02 24.92 17.26
N SER A 203 -9.43 25.86 16.42
CA SER A 203 -10.53 26.79 16.68
C SER A 203 -11.92 26.14 16.77
N ASN A 204 -12.04 24.90 16.32
CA ASN A 204 -13.31 24.17 16.41
C ASN A 204 -13.54 23.49 17.76
N ILE A 205 -12.52 23.42 18.62
CA ILE A 205 -12.63 22.78 19.95
C ILE A 205 -13.73 23.45 20.78
N ASP A 206 -13.66 24.78 20.92
CA ASP A 206 -14.58 25.52 21.81
C ASP A 206 -16.03 25.52 21.28
N ARG A 207 -16.22 25.43 19.97
CA ARG A 207 -17.54 25.31 19.33
C ARG A 207 -18.18 23.93 19.50
N ASN A 208 -17.39 22.91 19.75
CA ASN A 208 -17.82 21.50 19.74
C ASN A 208 -17.61 20.80 21.10
N LYS A 209 -17.36 21.55 22.16
CA LYS A 209 -17.09 21.01 23.51
C LYS A 209 -18.18 20.06 24.03
N ASP A 210 -19.44 20.31 23.66
CA ASP A 210 -20.59 19.56 24.18
C ASP A 210 -21.29 18.69 23.14
N ILE A 211 -20.76 18.61 21.89
CA ILE A 211 -21.42 17.95 20.78
C ILE A 211 -20.79 16.57 20.54
N TRP A 212 -21.42 15.52 21.05
CA TRP A 212 -20.94 14.14 20.94
C TRP A 212 -21.08 13.54 19.53
N SER A 213 -22.04 14.05 18.74
CA SER A 213 -22.22 13.62 17.34
C SER A 213 -21.26 14.31 16.36
N ASN A 214 -20.56 15.38 16.75
CA ASN A 214 -19.59 16.04 15.89
C ASN A 214 -18.21 15.35 15.99
N ASN A 215 -17.95 14.46 15.07
CA ASN A 215 -16.73 13.68 15.00
C ASN A 215 -15.79 14.28 13.93
N SER A 216 -14.92 15.18 14.36
CA SER A 216 -14.03 15.98 13.49
C SER A 216 -12.57 15.95 13.93
N PHE A 217 -12.23 15.17 14.97
CA PHE A 217 -10.94 15.25 15.61
C PHE A 217 -10.23 13.90 15.61
N PHE A 218 -8.99 13.86 15.19
CA PHE A 218 -8.11 12.72 15.45
C PHE A 218 -7.70 12.74 16.92
N GLY A 219 -8.18 11.75 17.67
CA GLY A 219 -8.01 11.68 19.13
C GLY A 219 -6.87 10.76 19.51
N PHE A 220 -6.02 11.24 20.43
CA PHE A 220 -4.92 10.48 21.00
C PHE A 220 -5.05 10.47 22.52
N PHE A 221 -4.78 9.32 23.13
CA PHE A 221 -4.71 9.14 24.57
C PHE A 221 -3.30 8.71 24.99
N ARG A 222 -2.81 9.25 26.09
CA ARG A 222 -1.70 8.69 26.83
C ARG A 222 -2.24 7.96 28.06
N VAL A 223 -1.95 6.67 28.17
CA VAL A 223 -2.41 5.82 29.25
C VAL A 223 -1.29 5.48 30.22
N LYS A 224 -1.64 5.06 31.44
CA LYS A 224 -0.67 4.59 32.43
C LYS A 224 -0.01 3.27 31.98
N PRO A 225 1.28 3.06 32.24
CA PRO A 225 1.93 1.80 31.97
C PRO A 225 1.19 0.61 32.61
N GLY A 226 1.03 -0.48 31.86
CA GLY A 226 0.35 -1.69 32.34
C GLY A 226 -1.18 -1.64 32.28
N THR A 227 -1.78 -0.60 31.70
CA THR A 227 -3.23 -0.53 31.46
C THR A 227 -3.69 -1.69 30.56
N ASN A 228 -4.77 -2.36 30.96
CA ASN A 228 -5.45 -3.34 30.12
C ASN A 228 -6.23 -2.62 29.01
N ILE A 229 -5.68 -2.59 27.82
CA ILE A 229 -6.24 -1.83 26.68
C ILE A 229 -7.62 -2.36 26.28
N SER A 230 -7.83 -3.67 26.22
CA SER A 230 -9.14 -4.23 25.85
C SER A 230 -10.25 -3.90 26.85
N GLU A 231 -9.92 -3.82 28.14
CA GLU A 231 -10.87 -3.36 29.16
C GLU A 231 -11.17 -1.87 29.01
N LEU A 232 -10.17 -1.07 28.72
CA LEU A 232 -10.32 0.37 28.47
C LEU A 232 -11.17 0.62 27.21
N GLU A 233 -10.93 -0.11 26.13
CA GLU A 233 -11.75 -0.05 24.89
C GLU A 233 -13.23 -0.31 25.18
N ASN A 234 -13.54 -1.29 26.02
CA ASN A 234 -14.93 -1.58 26.42
C ASN A 234 -15.56 -0.43 27.21
N LYS A 235 -14.81 0.16 28.15
CA LYS A 235 -15.26 1.33 28.94
C LYS A 235 -15.51 2.55 28.03
N LEU A 236 -14.60 2.83 27.10
CA LEU A 236 -14.71 3.90 26.11
C LEU A 236 -15.90 3.70 25.16
N SER A 237 -16.09 2.48 24.71
CA SER A 237 -17.23 2.11 23.84
C SER A 237 -18.56 2.33 24.54
N ALA A 238 -18.67 1.94 25.80
CA ALA A 238 -19.87 2.11 26.61
C ALA A 238 -20.23 3.60 26.81
N ILE A 239 -19.26 4.45 27.15
CA ILE A 239 -19.52 5.89 27.34
C ILE A 239 -19.88 6.58 26.02
N GLN A 240 -19.14 6.29 24.91
CA GLN A 240 -19.43 6.86 23.59
C GLN A 240 -20.85 6.52 23.15
N THR A 241 -21.22 5.25 23.23
CA THR A 241 -22.56 4.78 22.83
C THR A 241 -23.67 5.41 23.69
N LYS A 242 -23.48 5.44 25.02
CA LYS A 242 -24.44 6.04 25.95
C LYS A 242 -24.70 7.51 25.68
N GLN A 243 -23.64 8.29 25.55
CA GLN A 243 -23.75 9.73 25.36
C GLN A 243 -24.31 10.09 23.97
N GLN A 244 -23.91 9.37 22.96
CA GLN A 244 -24.46 9.59 21.63
C GLN A 244 -25.96 9.23 21.55
N ASN A 245 -26.41 8.16 22.24
CA ASN A 245 -27.84 7.83 22.32
C ASN A 245 -28.65 8.89 23.06
N ILE A 246 -28.09 9.51 24.13
CA ILE A 246 -28.74 10.65 24.82
C ILE A 246 -28.93 11.83 23.84
N GLU A 247 -27.92 12.17 23.09
CA GLU A 247 -27.97 13.28 22.13
C GLU A 247 -28.93 12.96 20.97
N LEU A 248 -28.89 11.77 20.42
CA LEU A 248 -29.81 11.32 19.38
C LEU A 248 -31.28 11.40 19.86
N LYS A 249 -31.56 10.93 21.07
CA LYS A 249 -32.89 10.98 21.66
C LYS A 249 -33.38 12.43 21.84
N GLN A 250 -32.52 13.33 22.33
CA GLN A 250 -32.83 14.77 22.44
C GLN A 250 -33.13 15.41 21.09
N ALA A 251 -32.45 14.97 20.04
CA ALA A 251 -32.64 15.43 18.68
C ALA A 251 -33.83 14.74 17.95
N GLY A 252 -34.55 13.84 18.61
CA GLY A 252 -35.67 13.08 18.04
C GLY A 252 -35.26 12.03 17.02
N TRP A 253 -34.03 11.47 17.18
CA TRP A 253 -33.51 10.36 16.38
C TRP A 253 -33.69 9.04 17.11
N PRO A 254 -33.80 7.91 16.39
CA PRO A 254 -33.75 6.60 17.01
C PRO A 254 -32.38 6.36 17.66
N GLU A 255 -32.38 5.59 18.74
CA GLU A 255 -31.13 5.12 19.35
C GLU A 255 -30.35 4.23 18.36
N LEU A 256 -29.06 4.15 18.56
CA LEU A 256 -28.17 3.30 17.76
C LEU A 256 -28.60 1.81 17.89
N THR A 257 -28.74 1.15 16.78
CA THR A 257 -29.11 -0.29 16.73
C THR A 257 -27.94 -1.20 17.12
N THR A 258 -26.71 -0.72 16.92
CA THR A 258 -25.46 -1.38 17.32
C THR A 258 -24.60 -0.40 18.11
N PRO A 259 -23.94 -0.84 19.20
CA PRO A 259 -23.05 0.02 19.95
C PRO A 259 -21.89 0.49 19.06
N ILE A 260 -21.35 1.67 19.36
CA ILE A 260 -20.11 2.15 18.79
C ILE A 260 -18.97 1.51 19.57
N GLU A 261 -18.10 0.81 18.87
CA GLU A 261 -16.88 0.28 19.45
C GLU A 261 -15.74 1.30 19.31
N ILE A 262 -14.89 1.37 20.31
CA ILE A 262 -13.64 2.15 20.26
C ILE A 262 -12.50 1.17 20.18
N HIS A 263 -11.64 1.38 19.20
CA HIS A 263 -10.41 0.62 18.99
C HIS A 263 -9.21 1.54 19.22
N LEU A 264 -8.30 1.13 20.08
CA LEU A 264 -7.10 1.88 20.46
C LEU A 264 -5.88 1.29 19.75
N VAL A 265 -5.31 2.04 18.83
CA VAL A 265 -4.13 1.64 18.08
C VAL A 265 -2.90 2.31 18.65
N ASN A 266 -1.90 1.54 19.10
CA ASN A 266 -0.65 2.09 19.59
C ASN A 266 0.03 2.96 18.52
N ILE A 267 0.54 4.15 18.90
CA ILE A 267 1.11 5.13 17.96
C ILE A 267 2.28 4.55 17.17
N LYS A 268 3.12 3.71 17.77
CA LYS A 268 4.25 3.05 17.10
C LYS A 268 3.84 2.04 16.04
N ASN A 269 2.59 1.54 16.12
CA ASN A 269 2.03 0.58 15.18
C ASN A 269 0.93 1.20 14.28
N MET A 270 0.59 2.47 14.51
CA MET A 270 -0.52 3.15 13.85
C MET A 270 -0.43 3.07 12.32
N ARG A 271 0.77 3.25 11.77
CA ARG A 271 1.03 3.16 10.32
C ARG A 271 0.58 1.85 9.70
N LEU A 272 0.69 0.73 10.42
CA LEU A 272 0.38 -0.62 9.93
C LEU A 272 -0.95 -1.17 10.43
N ASP A 273 -1.41 -0.75 11.61
CA ASP A 273 -2.53 -1.38 12.31
C ASP A 273 -3.80 -0.52 12.31
N ALA A 274 -3.72 0.81 12.04
CA ALA A 274 -4.90 1.65 11.88
C ALA A 274 -5.69 1.24 10.63
N LYS A 275 -7.01 1.08 10.80
CA LYS A 275 -7.92 0.57 9.76
C LYS A 275 -8.81 1.65 9.16
N SER A 276 -8.93 2.78 9.83
CA SER A 276 -9.83 3.87 9.44
C SER A 276 -9.40 4.65 8.20
N GLY A 277 -8.16 4.51 7.75
CA GLY A 277 -7.60 5.24 6.59
C GLY A 277 -7.49 6.77 6.76
N GLY A 278 -7.79 7.29 7.95
CA GLY A 278 -7.82 8.73 8.21
C GLY A 278 -6.47 9.42 8.39
N LEU A 279 -5.47 8.67 8.81
CA LEU A 279 -4.06 9.08 8.85
C LEU A 279 -3.31 8.24 7.81
N GLU A 280 -2.18 8.72 7.32
CA GLU A 280 -1.38 8.06 6.27
C GLU A 280 -0.99 6.62 6.63
N GLY A 281 -1.96 5.73 6.67
CA GLY A 281 -1.79 4.29 6.93
C GLY A 281 -1.29 3.54 5.71
N THR A 282 -0.62 2.42 5.94
CA THR A 282 -0.21 1.47 4.91
C THR A 282 -0.98 0.17 5.08
N ASP A 283 -1.38 -0.43 3.96
CA ASP A 283 -2.02 -1.75 3.99
C ASP A 283 -1.04 -2.84 4.43
N LYS A 284 -1.03 -3.14 5.74
CA LYS A 284 -0.23 -4.20 6.36
C LYS A 284 -0.39 -5.54 5.65
N LYS A 285 -1.61 -5.87 5.22
CA LYS A 285 -1.90 -7.16 4.58
C LYS A 285 -1.18 -7.27 3.24
N SER A 286 -1.20 -6.22 2.43
CA SER A 286 -0.45 -6.18 1.16
C SER A 286 1.06 -6.35 1.37
N ILE A 287 1.63 -5.71 2.39
CA ILE A 287 3.05 -5.84 2.70
C ILE A 287 3.39 -7.27 3.15
N LEU A 288 2.57 -7.88 4.02
CA LEU A 288 2.77 -9.26 4.46
C LEU A 288 2.64 -10.28 3.32
N ILE A 289 1.72 -10.05 2.38
CA ILE A 289 1.61 -10.87 1.16
C ILE A 289 2.90 -10.76 0.34
N LEU A 290 3.39 -9.55 0.09
CA LEU A 290 4.64 -9.34 -0.65
C LEU A 290 5.84 -9.97 0.06
N LEU A 291 5.92 -9.86 1.39
CA LEU A 291 6.97 -10.49 2.20
C LEU A 291 6.91 -12.02 2.12
N SER A 292 5.71 -12.59 2.20
CA SER A 292 5.50 -14.04 2.06
C SER A 292 5.89 -14.54 0.67
N LEU A 293 5.51 -13.80 -0.38
CA LEU A 293 5.86 -14.13 -1.77
C LEU A 293 7.37 -14.02 -2.02
N SER A 294 8.03 -12.99 -1.49
CA SER A 294 9.49 -12.86 -1.58
C SER A 294 10.22 -13.96 -0.80
N GLY A 295 9.66 -14.38 0.34
CA GLY A 295 10.11 -15.55 1.09
C GLY A 295 9.98 -16.84 0.30
N LEU A 296 8.89 -17.03 -0.44
CA LEU A 296 8.73 -18.19 -1.35
C LEU A 296 9.79 -18.18 -2.47
N ILE A 297 10.19 -17.04 -2.98
CA ILE A 297 11.28 -16.92 -3.98
C ILE A 297 12.61 -17.37 -3.36
N LEU A 298 12.90 -16.96 -2.14
CA LEU A 298 14.10 -17.39 -1.42
C LEU A 298 14.09 -18.91 -1.17
N ILE A 299 12.95 -19.45 -0.75
CA ILE A 299 12.75 -20.91 -0.59
C ILE A 299 12.95 -21.63 -1.92
N LEU A 300 12.41 -21.10 -3.02
CA LEU A 300 12.57 -21.65 -4.36
C LEU A 300 14.05 -21.69 -4.78
N SER A 301 14.80 -20.64 -4.48
CA SER A 301 16.24 -20.57 -4.75
C SER A 301 17.02 -21.62 -3.93
N ALA A 302 16.66 -21.81 -2.65
CA ALA A 302 17.23 -22.85 -1.80
C ALA A 302 16.87 -24.26 -2.29
N ILE A 303 15.63 -24.48 -2.68
CA ILE A 303 15.15 -25.74 -3.30
C ILE A 303 15.94 -26.05 -4.58
N ASN A 304 16.16 -25.05 -5.42
CA ASN A 304 16.95 -25.19 -6.63
C ASN A 304 18.40 -25.61 -6.30
N PHE A 305 19.01 -24.97 -5.29
CA PHE A 305 20.33 -25.35 -4.80
C PHE A 305 20.39 -26.83 -4.33
N ILE A 306 19.42 -27.28 -3.52
CA ILE A 306 19.30 -28.65 -3.05
C ILE A 306 19.22 -29.62 -4.23
N ASN A 307 18.36 -29.29 -5.21
CA ASN A 307 18.12 -30.14 -6.36
C ASN A 307 19.37 -30.31 -7.21
N LEU A 308 20.09 -29.23 -7.48
CA LEU A 308 21.32 -29.25 -8.27
C LEU A 308 22.46 -30.01 -7.57
N ASN A 309 22.67 -29.76 -6.28
CA ASN A 309 23.73 -30.45 -5.51
C ASN A 309 23.41 -31.92 -5.34
N THR A 310 22.16 -32.31 -5.12
CA THR A 310 21.74 -33.73 -5.07
C THR A 310 21.92 -34.44 -6.41
N ALA A 311 21.66 -33.73 -7.53
CA ALA A 311 21.85 -34.28 -8.85
C ALA A 311 23.35 -34.50 -9.19
N GLN A 312 24.23 -33.61 -8.72
CA GLN A 312 25.68 -33.75 -8.86
C GLN A 312 26.29 -34.83 -7.91
N ALA A 313 25.54 -35.24 -6.90
CA ALA A 313 26.03 -36.23 -5.92
C ALA A 313 26.49 -37.55 -6.56
N SER A 314 25.85 -37.96 -7.65
CA SER A 314 26.25 -39.15 -8.40
C SER A 314 27.64 -39.04 -9.06
N GLN A 315 28.01 -37.85 -9.52
CA GLN A 315 29.35 -37.57 -10.09
C GLN A 315 30.44 -37.56 -9.00
N ARG A 316 30.07 -37.20 -7.77
CA ARG A 316 30.97 -37.16 -6.60
C ARG A 316 31.02 -38.47 -5.82
N ALA A 317 30.21 -39.47 -6.20
CA ALA A 317 30.12 -40.74 -5.49
C ALA A 317 31.47 -41.50 -5.41
N LYS A 318 32.24 -41.54 -6.52
CA LYS A 318 33.59 -42.16 -6.56
C LYS A 318 34.55 -41.46 -5.59
N GLU A 319 34.54 -40.13 -5.52
CA GLU A 319 35.35 -39.32 -4.61
C GLU A 319 35.02 -39.64 -3.14
N VAL A 320 33.73 -39.69 -2.79
CA VAL A 320 33.25 -40.03 -1.46
C VAL A 320 33.61 -41.46 -1.09
N GLY A 321 33.46 -42.41 -2.03
CA GLY A 321 33.83 -43.81 -1.86
C GLY A 321 35.32 -44.00 -1.54
N LEU A 322 36.21 -43.35 -2.33
CA LEU A 322 37.65 -43.33 -2.10
C LEU A 322 38.02 -42.78 -0.72
N ARG A 323 37.45 -41.65 -0.31
CA ARG A 323 37.70 -41.03 0.99
C ARG A 323 37.29 -41.96 2.15
N LYS A 324 36.13 -42.61 2.04
CA LYS A 324 35.69 -43.57 3.03
C LYS A 324 36.61 -44.80 3.09
N SER A 325 37.13 -45.28 1.95
CA SER A 325 38.10 -46.35 1.92
C SER A 325 39.43 -45.96 2.59
N PHE A 326 39.78 -44.66 2.59
CA PHE A 326 40.91 -44.08 3.32
C PHE A 326 40.59 -43.68 4.76
N GLY A 327 39.44 -44.10 5.33
CA GLY A 327 39.12 -43.92 6.74
C GLY A 327 38.33 -42.64 7.10
N SER A 328 37.85 -41.87 6.12
CA SER A 328 37.04 -40.70 6.45
C SER A 328 35.68 -41.09 7.06
N SER A 329 35.35 -40.51 8.23
CA SER A 329 34.06 -40.73 8.89
C SER A 329 32.90 -40.04 8.18
N LYS A 330 31.68 -40.56 8.40
CA LYS A 330 30.43 -39.96 7.89
C LYS A 330 30.28 -38.51 8.33
N GLY A 331 30.58 -38.18 9.59
CA GLY A 331 30.51 -36.83 10.15
C GLY A 331 31.46 -35.85 9.47
N GLN A 332 32.72 -36.27 9.21
CA GLN A 332 33.70 -35.42 8.50
C GLN A 332 33.25 -35.04 7.10
N LEU A 333 32.61 -35.97 6.37
CA LEU A 333 32.06 -35.68 5.04
C LEU A 333 30.88 -34.73 5.11
N ILE A 334 29.97 -34.91 6.11
CA ILE A 334 28.85 -33.95 6.30
C ILE A 334 29.37 -32.57 6.57
N VAL A 335 30.30 -32.40 7.51
CA VAL A 335 30.87 -31.08 7.84
C VAL A 335 31.56 -30.44 6.63
N GLN A 336 32.29 -31.23 5.82
CA GLN A 336 32.90 -30.71 4.60
C GLN A 336 31.86 -30.20 3.59
N PHE A 337 30.80 -30.96 3.32
CA PHE A 337 29.73 -30.54 2.38
C PHE A 337 28.95 -29.34 2.90
N LEU A 338 28.72 -29.25 4.21
CA LEU A 338 28.15 -28.09 4.83
C LEU A 338 29.04 -26.84 4.64
N LEU A 339 30.36 -27.01 4.86
CA LEU A 339 31.32 -25.90 4.65
C LEU A 339 31.30 -25.44 3.19
N GLU A 340 31.27 -26.34 2.21
CA GLU A 340 31.12 -25.99 0.80
C GLU A 340 29.83 -25.19 0.59
N THR A 341 28.70 -25.63 1.14
CA THR A 341 27.42 -24.91 1.06
C THR A 341 27.52 -23.53 1.67
N PHE A 342 28.08 -23.37 2.87
CA PHE A 342 28.27 -22.06 3.52
C PHE A 342 29.08 -21.09 2.69
N ILE A 343 30.16 -21.57 2.01
CA ILE A 343 30.98 -20.71 1.13
C ILE A 343 30.12 -20.14 0.00
N ILE A 344 29.31 -20.96 -0.67
CA ILE A 344 28.41 -20.48 -1.76
C ILE A 344 27.39 -19.48 -1.23
N TYR A 345 26.75 -19.78 -0.10
CA TYR A 345 25.78 -18.88 0.51
C TYR A 345 26.40 -17.55 0.94
N PHE A 346 27.63 -17.58 1.45
CA PHE A 346 28.36 -16.36 1.82
C PHE A 346 28.72 -15.51 0.59
N ILE A 347 29.16 -16.14 -0.51
CA ILE A 347 29.41 -15.42 -1.78
C ILE A 347 28.10 -14.85 -2.32
N ALA A 348 27.00 -15.62 -2.28
CA ALA A 348 25.68 -15.14 -2.69
C ALA A 348 25.20 -13.95 -1.83
N PHE A 349 25.51 -13.96 -0.53
CA PHE A 349 25.27 -12.82 0.35
C PHE A 349 26.02 -11.56 -0.09
N LEU A 350 27.33 -11.66 -0.34
CA LEU A 350 28.11 -10.53 -0.80
C LEU A 350 27.56 -9.95 -2.12
N LEU A 351 27.22 -10.83 -3.06
CA LEU A 351 26.61 -10.43 -4.32
C LEU A 351 25.21 -9.79 -4.11
N SER A 352 24.42 -10.33 -3.17
CA SER A 352 23.10 -9.75 -2.87
C SER A 352 23.21 -8.36 -2.23
N MET A 353 24.24 -8.10 -1.42
CA MET A 353 24.49 -6.77 -0.86
C MET A 353 24.86 -5.75 -1.96
N ILE A 354 25.69 -6.17 -2.92
CA ILE A 354 26.02 -5.34 -4.08
C ILE A 354 24.74 -5.03 -4.89
N LEU A 355 23.95 -6.05 -5.20
CA LEU A 355 22.69 -5.86 -5.92
C LEU A 355 21.70 -4.97 -5.15
N LEU A 356 21.63 -5.15 -3.83
CA LEU A 356 20.77 -4.35 -2.96
C LEU A 356 21.14 -2.86 -3.02
N GLU A 357 22.43 -2.51 -2.96
CA GLU A 357 22.90 -1.13 -3.03
C GLU A 357 22.47 -0.44 -4.33
N PHE A 358 22.52 -1.16 -5.47
CA PHE A 358 22.06 -0.63 -6.75
C PHE A 358 20.54 -0.55 -6.89
N LEU A 359 19.81 -1.53 -6.36
CA LEU A 359 18.36 -1.64 -6.54
C LEU A 359 17.55 -0.87 -5.50
N LEU A 360 18.10 -0.62 -4.31
CA LEU A 360 17.39 0.06 -3.22
C LEU A 360 16.94 1.49 -3.58
N PRO A 361 17.78 2.34 -4.21
CA PRO A 361 17.32 3.67 -4.64
C PRO A 361 16.22 3.61 -5.71
N LEU A 362 16.31 2.66 -6.65
CA LEU A 362 15.29 2.45 -7.68
C LEU A 362 13.97 1.99 -7.07
N TYR A 363 14.04 1.09 -6.10
CA TYR A 363 12.87 0.58 -5.36
C TYR A 363 12.23 1.68 -4.49
N GLY A 364 13.03 2.50 -3.81
CA GLY A 364 12.57 3.66 -3.07
C GLY A 364 11.86 4.68 -3.97
N LYS A 365 12.46 5.03 -5.11
CA LYS A 365 11.84 5.90 -6.12
C LYS A 365 10.52 5.33 -6.64
N PHE A 366 10.45 4.03 -6.88
CA PHE A 366 9.23 3.35 -7.29
C PHE A 366 8.12 3.45 -6.22
N LEU A 367 8.48 3.32 -4.95
CA LEU A 367 7.53 3.45 -3.83
C LEU A 367 7.21 4.92 -3.46
N ASN A 368 7.90 5.89 -4.06
CA ASN A 368 7.88 7.32 -3.72
C ASN A 368 8.33 7.62 -2.28
N LYS A 369 9.33 6.90 -1.78
CA LYS A 369 9.90 7.10 -0.46
C LYS A 369 11.39 6.80 -0.41
N THR A 370 12.08 7.31 0.61
CA THR A 370 13.49 7.03 0.84
C THR A 370 13.63 5.89 1.84
N ILE A 371 13.92 4.68 1.34
CA ILE A 371 14.20 3.52 2.19
C ILE A 371 15.69 3.53 2.52
N ARG A 372 16.02 3.48 3.80
CA ARG A 372 17.41 3.47 4.29
C ARG A 372 17.69 2.18 5.06
N ILE A 373 18.92 1.69 4.95
CA ILE A 373 19.41 0.63 5.83
C ILE A 373 19.71 1.26 7.18
N ARG A 374 18.96 0.87 8.21
CA ARG A 374 19.10 1.41 9.57
C ARG A 374 19.83 0.41 10.46
N GLY A 375 21.00 0.82 10.98
CA GLY A 375 21.78 0.03 11.92
C GLY A 375 22.49 -1.17 11.31
N ALA A 376 23.36 -1.80 12.10
CA ALA A 376 24.08 -3.02 11.71
C ALA A 376 23.21 -4.29 11.86
N ASP A 377 22.11 -4.21 12.56
CA ASP A 377 21.24 -5.34 12.92
C ASP A 377 20.71 -6.09 11.71
N ILE A 378 20.44 -5.35 10.61
CA ILE A 378 19.97 -5.97 9.37
C ILE A 378 20.99 -6.96 8.78
N TYR A 379 22.28 -6.65 8.87
CA TYR A 379 23.33 -7.54 8.39
C TYR A 379 23.39 -8.80 9.24
N ILE A 380 23.17 -8.65 10.56
CA ILE A 380 23.15 -9.78 11.52
C ILE A 380 21.94 -10.67 11.23
N TYR A 381 20.73 -10.09 11.11
CA TYR A 381 19.53 -10.86 10.76
C TYR A 381 19.65 -11.55 9.41
N THR A 382 20.22 -10.88 8.42
CA THR A 382 20.43 -11.47 7.09
C THR A 382 21.43 -12.64 7.14
N LEU A 383 22.53 -12.49 7.87
CA LEU A 383 23.50 -13.57 8.08
C LEU A 383 22.87 -14.75 8.83
N LEU A 384 22.02 -14.50 9.82
CA LEU A 384 21.31 -15.55 10.56
C LEU A 384 20.35 -16.31 9.64
N ILE A 385 19.56 -15.61 8.85
CA ILE A 385 18.64 -16.20 7.85
C ILE A 385 19.45 -17.06 6.88
N LEU A 386 20.53 -16.52 6.34
CA LEU A 386 21.42 -17.25 5.45
C LEU A 386 22.02 -18.51 6.08
N PHE A 387 22.44 -18.42 7.33
CA PHE A 387 22.98 -19.55 8.07
C PHE A 387 21.94 -20.67 8.18
N VAL A 388 20.70 -20.33 8.53
CA VAL A 388 19.59 -21.28 8.62
C VAL A 388 19.31 -21.91 7.25
N PHE A 389 19.24 -21.11 6.19
CA PHE A 389 19.02 -21.61 4.83
C PHE A 389 20.19 -22.46 4.33
N ALA A 390 21.43 -22.09 4.62
CA ALA A 390 22.62 -22.87 4.27
C ALA A 390 22.64 -24.24 4.99
N LEU A 391 22.23 -24.27 6.28
CA LEU A 391 22.10 -25.53 7.03
C LEU A 391 21.03 -26.42 6.39
N ILE A 392 19.81 -25.91 6.19
CA ILE A 392 18.69 -26.68 5.63
C ILE A 392 19.05 -27.20 4.24
N SER A 393 19.60 -26.32 3.38
CA SER A 393 19.94 -26.66 2.00
C SER A 393 21.16 -27.58 1.89
N GLY A 394 22.10 -27.47 2.82
CA GLY A 394 23.32 -28.25 2.82
C GLY A 394 23.17 -29.65 3.47
N ILE A 395 22.32 -29.78 4.50
CA ILE A 395 22.11 -31.02 5.23
C ILE A 395 21.54 -32.13 4.32
N VAL A 396 20.57 -31.81 3.47
CA VAL A 396 19.93 -32.82 2.60
C VAL A 396 20.93 -33.48 1.63
N PRO A 397 21.69 -32.71 0.81
CA PRO A 397 22.74 -33.32 -0.03
C PRO A 397 23.86 -33.97 0.75
N ALA A 398 24.27 -33.42 1.91
CA ALA A 398 25.35 -33.94 2.72
C ALA A 398 25.01 -35.32 3.30
N ILE A 399 23.81 -35.51 3.84
CA ILE A 399 23.33 -36.81 4.34
C ILE A 399 23.22 -37.80 3.17
N TYR A 400 22.67 -37.36 2.04
CA TYR A 400 22.53 -38.22 0.85
C TYR A 400 23.88 -38.73 0.37
N LEU A 401 24.89 -37.88 0.22
CA LEU A 401 26.24 -38.22 -0.19
C LEU A 401 26.97 -39.08 0.85
N SER A 402 26.84 -38.73 2.12
CA SER A 402 27.54 -39.45 3.21
C SER A 402 27.02 -40.85 3.47
N ASN A 403 25.85 -41.24 2.95
CA ASN A 403 25.28 -42.58 3.10
C ASN A 403 25.76 -43.58 2.03
N PHE A 404 26.57 -43.17 1.04
CA PHE A 404 27.07 -44.05 0.01
C PHE A 404 28.01 -45.11 0.57
N LYS A 405 27.80 -46.38 0.16
CA LYS A 405 28.67 -47.52 0.55
C LYS A 405 29.87 -47.61 -0.41
N PRO A 406 31.14 -47.73 0.09
CA PRO A 406 32.34 -47.70 -0.77
C PRO A 406 32.32 -48.78 -1.86
N ILE A 407 31.91 -49.98 -1.54
CA ILE A 407 31.90 -51.14 -2.48
C ILE A 407 30.96 -50.90 -3.65
N GLN A 408 29.81 -50.27 -3.39
CA GLN A 408 28.84 -49.98 -4.42
C GLN A 408 29.28 -48.77 -5.29
N THR A 409 30.03 -47.78 -4.72
CA THR A 409 30.53 -46.61 -5.43
C THR A 409 31.63 -46.94 -6.40
N LEU A 410 32.47 -47.92 -6.09
CA LEU A 410 33.56 -48.36 -6.94
C LEU A 410 33.10 -49.24 -8.11
N LYS A 411 31.97 -49.97 -7.97
CA LYS A 411 31.37 -50.82 -9.01
C LYS A 411 30.49 -50.10 -10.02
N GLY A 412 30.34 -48.73 -9.96
CA GLY A 412 29.73 -47.96 -11.02
C GLY A 412 28.20 -47.90 -11.08
N ASN A 413 27.45 -48.51 -10.17
CA ASN A 413 25.99 -48.72 -10.30
C ASN A 413 25.11 -47.71 -9.50
N PHE A 414 25.43 -46.38 -9.50
CA PHE A 414 24.86 -45.36 -8.59
C PHE A 414 23.71 -44.51 -9.10
N SER A 415 23.55 -44.42 -10.43
CA SER A 415 22.59 -43.45 -11.02
C SER A 415 21.10 -43.81 -10.85
N ARG A 416 20.80 -44.99 -10.28
CA ARG A 416 19.47 -45.62 -10.28
C ARG A 416 18.77 -45.75 -8.91
N SER A 417 19.21 -45.02 -7.85
CA SER A 417 18.48 -45.04 -6.59
C SER A 417 17.05 -44.47 -6.78
N LYS A 418 16.03 -45.30 -6.57
CA LYS A 418 14.60 -44.92 -6.68
C LYS A 418 14.28 -43.73 -5.78
N HIS A 419 14.82 -43.66 -4.58
CA HIS A 419 14.62 -42.54 -3.63
C HIS A 419 15.20 -41.21 -4.14
N GLY A 420 16.40 -41.22 -4.73
CA GLY A 420 17.01 -40.03 -5.29
C GLY A 420 16.23 -39.45 -6.50
N ILE A 421 15.68 -40.35 -7.33
CA ILE A 421 14.83 -39.93 -8.48
C ILE A 421 13.51 -39.36 -7.97
N TRP A 422 12.90 -40.00 -6.98
CA TRP A 422 11.65 -39.52 -6.38
C TRP A 422 11.83 -38.12 -5.76
N LEU A 423 12.84 -37.91 -4.93
CA LEU A 423 13.13 -36.62 -4.28
C LEU A 423 13.30 -35.50 -5.32
N ARG A 424 14.10 -35.70 -6.36
CA ARG A 424 14.34 -34.72 -7.42
C ARG A 424 13.06 -34.38 -8.20
N ASN A 425 12.23 -35.37 -8.52
CA ASN A 425 10.96 -35.12 -9.22
C ASN A 425 9.98 -34.35 -8.33
N SER A 426 9.88 -34.69 -7.03
CA SER A 426 9.02 -33.98 -6.08
C SER A 426 9.46 -32.53 -5.90
N ILE A 427 10.77 -32.29 -5.81
CA ILE A 427 11.34 -30.94 -5.73
C ILE A 427 11.02 -30.16 -7.02
N LEU A 428 11.20 -30.77 -8.20
CA LEU A 428 10.86 -30.13 -9.48
C LEU A 428 9.36 -29.84 -9.57
N THR A 429 8.51 -30.78 -9.16
CA THR A 429 7.06 -30.59 -9.12
C THR A 429 6.68 -29.39 -8.25
N LEU A 430 7.23 -29.29 -7.03
CA LEU A 430 6.99 -28.17 -6.12
C LEU A 430 7.44 -26.84 -6.73
N GLN A 431 8.59 -26.82 -7.39
CA GLN A 431 9.11 -25.65 -8.09
C GLN A 431 8.17 -25.17 -9.19
N ILE A 432 7.63 -26.10 -10.00
CA ILE A 432 6.69 -25.76 -11.07
C ILE A 432 5.32 -25.35 -10.51
N ILE A 433 4.86 -25.95 -9.38
CA ILE A 433 3.64 -25.50 -8.67
C ILE A 433 3.77 -24.03 -8.28
N ILE A 434 4.86 -23.65 -7.63
CA ILE A 434 5.12 -22.27 -7.22
C ILE A 434 5.15 -21.34 -8.46
N SER A 435 5.86 -21.74 -9.53
CA SER A 435 5.92 -20.93 -10.76
C SER A 435 4.55 -20.75 -11.41
N SER A 436 3.75 -21.83 -11.46
CA SER A 436 2.39 -21.78 -12.00
C SER A 436 1.50 -20.85 -11.16
N PHE A 437 1.58 -20.93 -9.83
CA PHE A 437 0.88 -20.04 -8.91
C PHE A 437 1.20 -18.56 -9.20
N PHE A 438 2.47 -18.21 -9.38
CA PHE A 438 2.86 -16.83 -9.69
C PHE A 438 2.36 -16.36 -11.05
N ILE A 439 2.40 -17.22 -12.08
CA ILE A 439 1.87 -16.88 -13.42
C ILE A 439 0.37 -16.61 -13.33
N ILE A 440 -0.41 -17.53 -12.77
CA ILE A 440 -1.86 -17.42 -12.64
C ILE A 440 -2.21 -16.16 -11.84
N SER A 441 -1.57 -15.95 -10.68
CA SER A 441 -1.80 -14.78 -9.83
C SER A 441 -1.50 -13.48 -10.56
N SER A 442 -0.37 -13.39 -11.26
CA SER A 442 0.01 -12.20 -12.01
C SER A 442 -1.00 -11.86 -13.12
N LEU A 443 -1.50 -12.86 -13.84
CA LEU A 443 -2.48 -12.68 -14.92
C LEU A 443 -3.85 -12.24 -14.37
N VAL A 444 -4.31 -12.82 -13.27
CA VAL A 444 -5.58 -12.42 -12.65
C VAL A 444 -5.49 -11.02 -12.05
N ILE A 445 -4.39 -10.68 -11.35
CA ILE A 445 -4.15 -9.33 -10.81
C ILE A 445 -4.12 -8.30 -11.96
N TYR A 446 -3.47 -8.64 -13.07
CA TYR A 446 -3.48 -7.79 -14.27
C TYR A 446 -4.90 -7.51 -14.75
N SER A 447 -5.71 -8.55 -14.90
CA SER A 447 -7.10 -8.43 -15.36
C SER A 447 -7.98 -7.64 -14.41
N GLN A 448 -7.82 -7.84 -13.09
CA GLN A 448 -8.58 -7.10 -12.08
C GLN A 448 -8.25 -5.61 -12.10
N VAL A 449 -6.96 -5.26 -12.17
CA VAL A 449 -6.54 -3.85 -12.21
C VAL A 449 -7.01 -3.19 -13.51
N ASP A 450 -6.93 -3.89 -14.64
CA ASP A 450 -7.40 -3.40 -15.93
C ASP A 450 -8.92 -3.17 -15.91
N TYR A 451 -9.69 -4.11 -15.38
CA TYR A 451 -11.13 -3.98 -15.18
C TYR A 451 -11.51 -2.74 -14.34
N MET A 452 -10.78 -2.51 -13.24
CA MET A 452 -11.01 -1.34 -12.38
C MET A 452 -10.71 -0.03 -13.12
N MET A 453 -9.65 0.00 -13.91
CA MET A 453 -9.22 1.20 -14.67
C MET A 453 -10.18 1.54 -15.83
N GLN A 454 -10.90 0.56 -16.36
CA GLN A 454 -11.86 0.75 -17.47
C GLN A 454 -13.29 1.00 -16.98
N LYS A 455 -13.51 0.96 -15.64
CA LYS A 455 -14.85 1.15 -15.09
C LYS A 455 -15.37 2.56 -15.35
N ASP A 456 -16.68 2.63 -15.73
CA ASP A 456 -17.42 3.89 -15.80
C ASP A 456 -17.50 4.54 -14.40
N LEU A 457 -16.90 5.72 -14.27
CA LEU A 457 -16.84 6.48 -13.02
C LEU A 457 -18.13 7.27 -12.74
N GLY A 458 -19.06 7.33 -13.71
CA GLY A 458 -20.31 8.07 -13.61
C GLY A 458 -20.17 9.55 -13.96
N PHE A 459 -19.00 10.00 -14.42
CA PHE A 459 -18.75 11.40 -14.84
C PHE A 459 -17.73 11.48 -15.98
N HIS A 460 -17.74 12.60 -16.72
CA HIS A 460 -16.80 12.88 -17.80
C HIS A 460 -15.81 13.96 -17.39
N GLY A 461 -14.59 13.54 -16.99
CA GLY A 461 -13.51 14.43 -16.53
C GLY A 461 -12.44 14.76 -17.57
N GLU A 462 -12.68 14.46 -18.85
CA GLU A 462 -11.71 14.70 -19.93
C GLU A 462 -11.46 16.19 -20.15
N GLN A 463 -10.18 16.58 -20.27
CA GLN A 463 -9.76 17.99 -20.45
C GLN A 463 -10.24 18.95 -19.34
N VAL A 464 -10.59 18.43 -18.18
CA VAL A 464 -10.96 19.24 -17.02
C VAL A 464 -9.73 19.46 -16.16
N TYR A 465 -9.33 20.70 -15.99
CA TYR A 465 -8.26 21.13 -15.10
C TYR A 465 -8.86 21.62 -13.79
N GLN A 466 -8.49 21.00 -12.68
CA GLN A 466 -8.95 21.38 -11.36
C GLN A 466 -7.89 22.19 -10.64
N LEU A 467 -8.31 23.34 -10.09
CA LEU A 467 -7.52 24.21 -9.23
C LEU A 467 -8.12 24.24 -7.83
N ASN A 468 -7.27 24.17 -6.83
CA ASN A 468 -7.67 24.30 -5.44
C ASN A 468 -7.21 25.68 -4.94
N PHE A 469 -8.10 26.40 -4.28
CA PHE A 469 -7.70 27.63 -3.60
C PHE A 469 -6.80 27.28 -2.40
N ASN A 470 -5.67 27.97 -2.27
CA ASN A 470 -4.77 27.84 -1.13
C ASN A 470 -5.22 28.71 0.05
N LYS A 471 -5.65 29.95 -0.26
CA LYS A 471 -6.13 30.89 0.74
C LYS A 471 -7.62 30.67 0.97
N ILE A 472 -7.95 29.98 2.05
CA ILE A 472 -9.32 29.60 2.46
C ILE A 472 -9.65 30.32 3.76
N SER A 473 -10.83 30.92 3.83
CA SER A 473 -11.38 31.50 5.07
C SER A 473 -12.83 31.08 5.26
N TRP A 474 -13.17 30.67 6.45
CA TRP A 474 -14.54 30.27 6.80
C TRP A 474 -15.44 31.43 7.19
N ASP A 475 -14.89 32.67 7.17
CA ASP A 475 -15.59 33.86 7.59
C ASP A 475 -16.25 34.60 6.41
N ASN A 476 -17.38 35.20 6.67
CA ASN A 476 -18.06 36.16 5.78
C ASN A 476 -18.27 35.74 4.32
N ASN A 477 -18.49 34.46 4.06
CA ASN A 477 -18.65 33.90 2.70
C ASN A 477 -17.44 34.18 1.78
N TYR A 478 -16.24 34.24 2.36
CA TYR A 478 -15.02 34.60 1.63
C TYR A 478 -14.78 33.66 0.43
N ASN A 479 -14.81 32.33 0.66
CA ASN A 479 -14.53 31.36 -0.39
C ASN A 479 -15.55 31.40 -1.52
N MET A 480 -16.85 31.62 -1.20
CA MET A 480 -17.90 31.73 -2.20
C MET A 480 -17.72 33.00 -3.06
N LYS A 481 -17.48 34.14 -2.44
CA LYS A 481 -17.23 35.41 -3.17
C LYS A 481 -16.01 35.27 -4.08
N LYS A 482 -14.96 34.66 -3.59
CA LYS A 482 -13.73 34.37 -4.33
C LYS A 482 -14.00 33.47 -5.52
N TYR A 483 -14.73 32.37 -5.31
CA TYR A 483 -15.16 31.48 -6.39
C TYR A 483 -15.97 32.23 -7.46
N GLN A 484 -17.02 32.97 -7.08
CA GLN A 484 -17.85 33.69 -8.02
C GLN A 484 -17.06 34.69 -8.87
N LEU A 485 -16.17 35.47 -8.24
CA LEU A 485 -15.34 36.45 -8.93
C LEU A 485 -14.41 35.80 -9.97
N TYR A 486 -13.70 34.79 -9.58
CA TYR A 486 -12.65 34.21 -10.42
C TYR A 486 -13.18 33.16 -11.42
N SER A 487 -14.24 32.43 -11.09
CA SER A 487 -14.91 31.55 -12.06
C SER A 487 -15.45 32.31 -13.25
N GLU A 488 -16.13 33.45 -12.99
CA GLU A 488 -16.69 34.28 -14.06
C GLU A 488 -15.59 34.91 -14.95
N LYS A 489 -14.49 35.37 -14.36
CA LYS A 489 -13.37 35.92 -15.14
C LYS A 489 -12.68 34.84 -15.99
N ILE A 490 -12.42 33.66 -15.42
CA ILE A 490 -11.71 32.54 -16.09
C ILE A 490 -12.59 31.99 -17.24
N LYS A 491 -13.89 31.95 -17.07
CA LYS A 491 -14.85 31.51 -18.10
C LYS A 491 -14.70 32.23 -19.43
N HIS A 492 -14.25 33.48 -19.39
CA HIS A 492 -14.04 34.31 -20.59
C HIS A 492 -12.62 34.17 -21.18
N PHE A 493 -11.74 33.29 -20.62
CA PHE A 493 -10.39 33.13 -21.17
C PHE A 493 -10.43 32.35 -22.49
N PRO A 494 -9.62 32.73 -23.48
CA PRO A 494 -9.45 31.93 -24.69
C PRO A 494 -9.04 30.50 -24.35
N GLY A 495 -9.74 29.52 -24.95
CA GLY A 495 -9.48 28.10 -24.70
C GLY A 495 -10.18 27.52 -23.48
N VAL A 496 -10.97 28.30 -22.73
CA VAL A 496 -11.87 27.83 -21.69
C VAL A 496 -13.26 27.59 -22.31
N VAL A 497 -13.76 26.36 -22.17
CA VAL A 497 -15.08 25.97 -22.67
C VAL A 497 -16.15 26.21 -21.63
N ASP A 498 -15.89 25.87 -20.39
CA ASP A 498 -16.81 26.01 -19.26
C ASP A 498 -16.09 25.95 -17.92
N VAL A 499 -16.73 26.42 -16.85
CA VAL A 499 -16.20 26.43 -15.50
C VAL A 499 -17.27 25.98 -14.52
N THR A 500 -16.90 25.17 -13.53
CA THR A 500 -17.76 24.78 -12.41
C THR A 500 -16.99 24.77 -11.10
N GLY A 501 -17.70 24.65 -9.98
CA GLY A 501 -17.08 24.57 -8.66
C GLY A 501 -17.72 23.54 -7.76
N SER A 502 -16.91 23.00 -6.85
CA SER A 502 -17.36 22.04 -5.85
C SER A 502 -16.55 22.09 -4.56
N SER A 503 -17.14 21.56 -3.49
CA SER A 503 -16.42 21.27 -2.25
C SER A 503 -15.65 19.95 -2.31
N GLN A 504 -15.96 19.11 -3.30
CA GLN A 504 -15.39 17.78 -3.43
C GLN A 504 -14.30 17.75 -4.51
N THR A 505 -13.18 17.12 -4.18
CA THR A 505 -12.11 16.86 -5.14
C THR A 505 -12.30 15.47 -5.72
N LEU A 506 -12.54 15.38 -7.03
CA LEU A 506 -12.63 14.10 -7.73
C LEU A 506 -11.29 13.36 -7.63
N GLY A 507 -11.32 12.15 -7.10
CA GLY A 507 -10.16 11.34 -6.80
C GLY A 507 -9.76 11.26 -5.32
N ASN A 508 -10.29 12.13 -4.44
CA ASN A 508 -9.94 12.15 -3.01
C ASN A 508 -10.97 11.47 -2.09
N GLY A 509 -12.05 10.92 -2.66
CA GLY A 509 -13.13 10.34 -1.87
C GLY A 509 -14.06 11.37 -1.25
N VAL A 510 -14.99 10.88 -0.43
CA VAL A 510 -15.98 11.72 0.28
C VAL A 510 -15.35 12.33 1.52
N GLN A 511 -15.29 13.66 1.58
CA GLN A 511 -14.57 14.37 2.65
C GLN A 511 -15.47 14.73 3.85
N SER A 512 -16.78 14.78 3.67
CA SER A 512 -17.72 15.15 4.72
C SER A 512 -18.99 14.32 4.63
N THR A 513 -19.48 13.83 5.77
CA THR A 513 -20.72 13.06 5.88
C THR A 513 -21.63 13.69 6.92
N THR A 514 -22.93 13.47 6.78
CA THR A 514 -23.93 13.90 7.76
C THR A 514 -25.11 12.92 7.80
N GLY A 515 -25.70 12.75 8.97
CA GLY A 515 -26.91 11.96 9.16
C GLY A 515 -28.13 12.71 8.61
N ILE A 516 -28.90 12.03 7.77
CA ILE A 516 -30.12 12.55 7.12
C ILE A 516 -31.26 11.60 7.41
N LYS A 517 -32.40 12.12 7.84
CA LYS A 517 -33.60 11.33 8.05
C LYS A 517 -34.79 11.84 7.24
N TYR A 518 -35.72 10.93 6.91
CA TYR A 518 -36.97 11.30 6.30
C TYR A 518 -37.88 11.99 7.32
N LYS A 519 -38.43 13.14 6.96
CA LYS A 519 -39.18 14.00 7.87
C LYS A 519 -40.43 13.33 8.44
N ARG A 520 -41.13 12.47 7.64
CA ARG A 520 -42.36 11.82 8.04
C ARG A 520 -42.15 10.49 8.77
N ASP A 521 -40.93 9.94 8.66
CA ASP A 521 -40.56 8.65 9.26
C ASP A 521 -39.07 8.66 9.63
N SER A 522 -38.80 8.95 10.89
CA SER A 522 -37.44 9.05 11.40
C SER A 522 -36.67 7.73 11.43
N THR A 523 -37.33 6.58 11.28
CA THR A 523 -36.67 5.27 11.17
C THR A 523 -35.96 5.11 9.84
N LYS A 524 -36.39 5.85 8.81
CA LYS A 524 -35.72 5.93 7.52
C LYS A 524 -34.64 7.03 7.54
N SER A 525 -33.44 6.60 7.83
CA SER A 525 -32.25 7.49 7.90
C SER A 525 -31.07 6.91 7.15
N VAL A 526 -30.16 7.80 6.75
CA VAL A 526 -28.94 7.45 6.02
C VAL A 526 -27.83 8.44 6.35
N ASP A 527 -26.61 7.92 6.59
CA ASP A 527 -25.41 8.75 6.59
C ASP A 527 -24.97 8.96 5.15
N ALA A 528 -25.02 10.21 4.72
CA ALA A 528 -24.72 10.59 3.34
C ALA A 528 -23.50 11.53 3.27
N GLY A 529 -22.68 11.32 2.27
CA GLY A 529 -21.67 12.27 1.87
C GLY A 529 -22.30 13.55 1.36
N VAL A 530 -21.67 14.67 1.64
CA VAL A 530 -22.18 16.01 1.31
C VAL A 530 -21.29 16.69 0.29
N GLY A 531 -21.83 17.04 -0.86
CA GLY A 531 -21.19 17.81 -1.92
C GLY A 531 -21.82 19.18 -2.09
N ALA A 532 -21.13 20.26 -1.72
CA ALA A 532 -21.51 21.60 -2.17
C ALA A 532 -21.06 21.76 -3.63
N ILE A 533 -21.99 22.13 -4.51
CA ILE A 533 -21.75 22.28 -5.94
C ILE A 533 -22.40 23.54 -6.47
N ASP A 534 -21.88 24.10 -7.55
CA ASP A 534 -22.59 25.14 -8.26
C ASP A 534 -23.69 24.56 -9.18
N LEU A 535 -24.50 25.44 -9.75
CA LEU A 535 -25.64 25.06 -10.57
C LEU A 535 -25.28 24.40 -11.90
N ASN A 536 -24.02 24.54 -12.32
CA ASN A 536 -23.54 24.01 -13.60
C ASN A 536 -22.88 22.61 -13.44
N PHE A 537 -22.62 22.18 -12.23
CA PHE A 537 -21.80 20.98 -11.94
C PHE A 537 -22.33 19.70 -12.60
N MET A 538 -23.62 19.41 -12.47
CA MET A 538 -24.23 18.20 -13.03
C MET A 538 -24.14 18.17 -14.55
N LYS A 539 -24.43 19.30 -15.19
CA LYS A 539 -24.34 19.46 -16.64
C LYS A 539 -22.89 19.43 -17.14
N PHE A 540 -21.98 20.10 -16.42
CA PHE A 540 -20.55 20.17 -16.74
C PHE A 540 -19.92 18.78 -16.84
N TYR A 541 -20.20 17.91 -15.86
CA TYR A 541 -19.71 16.55 -15.81
C TYR A 541 -20.59 15.53 -16.54
N LYS A 542 -21.69 15.97 -17.16
CA LYS A 542 -22.67 15.14 -17.86
C LYS A 542 -23.21 14.00 -16.99
N ILE A 543 -23.45 14.29 -15.70
CA ILE A 543 -23.98 13.31 -14.74
C ILE A 543 -25.42 12.98 -15.13
N LYS A 544 -25.73 11.69 -15.25
CA LYS A 544 -27.02 11.20 -15.72
C LYS A 544 -28.07 11.25 -14.61
N PHE A 545 -29.19 11.92 -14.83
CA PHE A 545 -30.38 11.84 -13.99
C PHE A 545 -31.15 10.53 -14.26
N LEU A 546 -31.54 9.86 -13.21
CA LEU A 546 -32.36 8.66 -13.23
C LEU A 546 -33.84 9.00 -12.99
N SER A 547 -34.10 10.06 -12.21
CA SER A 547 -35.44 10.56 -11.92
C SER A 547 -35.37 12.03 -11.49
N GLY A 548 -36.45 12.79 -11.67
CA GLY A 548 -36.52 14.19 -11.32
C GLY A 548 -35.73 15.10 -12.28
N ARG A 549 -35.14 16.16 -11.75
CA ARG A 549 -34.46 17.21 -12.52
C ARG A 549 -33.23 17.77 -11.83
N ASP A 550 -32.43 18.50 -12.57
CA ASP A 550 -31.33 19.32 -12.06
C ASP A 550 -31.83 20.58 -11.34
N PHE A 551 -30.91 21.27 -10.67
CA PHE A 551 -31.20 22.58 -10.05
C PHE A 551 -31.56 23.62 -11.10
N ASP A 552 -32.63 24.39 -10.84
CA ASP A 552 -33.05 25.52 -11.67
C ASP A 552 -32.80 26.84 -10.91
N PRO A 553 -31.94 27.72 -11.42
CA PRO A 553 -31.65 29.01 -10.77
C PRO A 553 -32.88 29.96 -10.65
N LYS A 554 -33.92 29.73 -11.45
CA LYS A 554 -35.15 30.51 -11.41
C LYS A 554 -36.06 30.12 -10.25
N LEU A 555 -35.85 28.95 -9.65
CA LEU A 555 -36.66 28.44 -8.54
C LEU A 555 -36.00 28.76 -7.20
N THR A 556 -36.61 29.63 -6.39
CA THR A 556 -36.10 29.97 -5.04
C THR A 556 -35.92 28.71 -4.15
N THR A 557 -36.74 27.70 -4.36
CA THR A 557 -36.61 26.43 -3.64
C THR A 557 -35.25 25.74 -3.88
N ASP A 558 -34.69 25.88 -5.08
CA ASP A 558 -33.48 25.20 -5.48
C ASP A 558 -32.23 25.87 -4.90
N THR A 559 -32.26 27.17 -4.68
CA THR A 559 -31.16 27.86 -3.99
C THR A 559 -31.30 27.84 -2.46
N THR A 560 -32.41 27.33 -1.90
CA THR A 560 -32.66 27.36 -0.45
C THR A 560 -32.82 26.00 0.19
N ARG A 561 -33.47 24.99 -0.46
CA ARG A 561 -33.79 23.70 0.17
C ARG A 561 -33.71 22.46 -0.73
N ALA A 562 -33.50 22.62 -2.03
CA ALA A 562 -33.40 21.48 -2.91
C ALA A 562 -32.10 20.72 -2.71
N ILE A 563 -32.18 19.39 -2.81
CA ILE A 563 -31.04 18.48 -2.86
C ILE A 563 -31.19 17.53 -4.04
N VAL A 564 -30.07 17.17 -4.63
CA VAL A 564 -29.96 16.04 -5.57
C VAL A 564 -29.23 14.92 -4.85
N VAL A 565 -29.71 13.69 -4.99
CA VAL A 565 -29.12 12.50 -4.33
C VAL A 565 -28.70 11.48 -5.36
N ASN A 566 -27.73 10.60 -5.01
CA ASN A 566 -27.34 9.53 -5.89
C ASN A 566 -28.19 8.26 -5.66
N GLU A 567 -28.04 7.29 -6.56
CA GLU A 567 -28.74 6.00 -6.50
C GLU A 567 -28.44 5.25 -5.21
N ALA A 568 -27.19 5.24 -4.73
CA ALA A 568 -26.78 4.60 -3.48
C ALA A 568 -27.53 5.17 -2.26
N PHE A 569 -27.83 6.49 -2.24
CA PHE A 569 -28.66 7.11 -1.20
C PHE A 569 -30.06 6.52 -1.19
N VAL A 570 -30.69 6.47 -2.37
CA VAL A 570 -32.07 5.98 -2.53
C VAL A 570 -32.19 4.49 -2.14
N GLN A 571 -31.24 3.68 -2.57
CA GLN A 571 -31.18 2.26 -2.20
C GLN A 571 -30.97 2.06 -0.70
N LYS A 572 -30.08 2.84 -0.08
CA LYS A 572 -29.78 2.70 1.35
C LYS A 572 -30.99 3.01 2.25
N ILE A 573 -31.81 3.97 1.85
CA ILE A 573 -33.03 4.35 2.58
C ILE A 573 -34.22 3.43 2.24
N GLY A 574 -34.09 2.55 1.25
CA GLY A 574 -35.09 1.58 0.85
C GLY A 574 -36.20 2.14 -0.04
N TRP A 575 -35.91 3.13 -0.89
CA TRP A 575 -36.82 3.68 -1.90
C TRP A 575 -36.43 3.27 -3.32
N ASN A 576 -37.32 3.51 -4.28
CA ASN A 576 -36.97 3.53 -5.69
C ASN A 576 -36.71 4.98 -6.16
N ASN A 577 -36.08 5.13 -7.34
CA ASN A 577 -35.65 6.42 -7.84
C ASN A 577 -36.81 7.42 -8.08
N GLN A 578 -37.97 6.94 -8.51
CA GLN A 578 -39.14 7.78 -8.76
C GLN A 578 -39.81 8.22 -7.43
N GLU A 579 -39.90 7.30 -6.48
CA GLU A 579 -40.50 7.55 -5.17
C GLU A 579 -39.69 8.57 -4.35
N ALA A 580 -38.38 8.63 -4.51
CA ALA A 580 -37.48 9.52 -3.76
C ALA A 580 -37.75 11.00 -4.09
N VAL A 581 -38.10 11.33 -5.33
CA VAL A 581 -38.34 12.70 -5.76
C VAL A 581 -39.58 13.29 -5.05
N GLY A 582 -39.46 14.48 -4.50
CA GLY A 582 -40.50 15.16 -3.72
C GLY A 582 -40.50 14.80 -2.23
N LYS A 583 -39.66 13.88 -1.75
CA LYS A 583 -39.53 13.57 -0.31
C LYS A 583 -38.81 14.71 0.42
N GLU A 584 -39.28 15.04 1.61
CA GLU A 584 -38.62 16.00 2.49
C GLU A 584 -37.74 15.33 3.52
N MET A 585 -36.49 15.75 3.56
CA MET A 585 -35.46 15.23 4.45
C MET A 585 -35.05 16.28 5.50
N THR A 586 -34.54 15.82 6.66
CA THR A 586 -33.97 16.69 7.70
C THR A 586 -32.58 16.19 8.13
N SER A 587 -31.68 17.10 8.50
CA SER A 587 -30.37 16.77 9.06
C SER A 587 -30.37 16.94 10.59
N ASN A 588 -29.54 16.19 11.28
CA ASN A 588 -29.36 16.28 12.73
C ASN A 588 -28.31 17.35 13.15
N THR A 589 -27.48 17.79 12.22
CA THR A 589 -26.31 18.64 12.54
C THR A 589 -26.63 20.14 12.55
N ASP A 590 -27.82 20.55 12.11
CA ASP A 590 -28.20 21.98 12.07
C ASP A 590 -29.62 22.16 12.58
N SER A 591 -29.75 22.84 13.73
CA SER A 591 -31.02 23.26 14.31
C SER A 591 -31.79 24.21 13.38
N LYS A 592 -31.09 24.80 12.41
CA LYS A 592 -31.65 25.61 11.31
C LYS A 592 -31.85 24.77 10.03
N ALA A 593 -31.58 23.47 10.06
CA ALA A 593 -31.74 22.56 8.91
C ALA A 593 -33.22 22.54 8.51
N ARG A 594 -33.59 23.44 7.69
CA ARG A 594 -34.87 23.49 7.03
C ARG A 594 -35.05 22.25 6.20
N ASN A 595 -36.30 21.80 6.07
CA ASN A 595 -36.66 20.67 5.26
C ASN A 595 -35.96 20.69 3.91
N MET A 596 -35.14 19.71 3.64
CA MET A 596 -34.46 19.51 2.37
C MET A 596 -35.40 18.72 1.44
N LEU A 597 -35.58 19.19 0.20
CA LEU A 597 -36.44 18.57 -0.79
C LEU A 597 -35.61 17.85 -1.83
N ILE A 598 -35.81 16.54 -2.00
CA ILE A 598 -35.19 15.80 -3.09
C ILE A 598 -35.85 16.21 -4.41
N VAL A 599 -35.11 16.86 -5.31
CA VAL A 599 -35.59 17.31 -6.62
C VAL A 599 -35.12 16.42 -7.75
N GLY A 600 -34.06 15.63 -7.54
CA GLY A 600 -33.54 14.72 -8.53
C GLY A 600 -32.72 13.59 -7.92
N VAL A 601 -32.67 12.48 -8.66
CA VAL A 601 -31.83 11.31 -8.37
C VAL A 601 -30.87 11.11 -9.54
N VAL A 602 -29.59 11.06 -9.25
CA VAL A 602 -28.54 10.84 -10.26
C VAL A 602 -27.94 9.47 -10.15
N LYS A 603 -27.37 8.98 -11.26
CA LYS A 603 -26.54 7.77 -11.27
C LYS A 603 -25.38 7.93 -10.29
N ASP A 604 -24.93 6.82 -9.73
CA ASP A 604 -23.78 6.82 -8.84
C ASP A 604 -22.51 7.39 -9.51
N VAL A 605 -21.83 8.27 -8.77
CA VAL A 605 -20.58 8.91 -9.18
C VAL A 605 -19.47 8.49 -8.23
N ASN A 606 -18.36 8.02 -8.76
CA ASN A 606 -17.20 7.66 -7.97
C ASN A 606 -16.34 8.91 -7.67
N PHE A 607 -16.26 9.30 -6.42
CA PHE A 607 -15.39 10.40 -5.96
C PHE A 607 -14.00 9.95 -5.54
N GLY A 608 -13.77 8.64 -5.32
CA GLY A 608 -12.52 8.11 -4.81
C GLY A 608 -12.17 6.72 -5.35
N ASP A 609 -11.54 5.91 -4.49
CA ASP A 609 -11.06 4.58 -4.86
C ASP A 609 -12.21 3.63 -5.21
N VAL A 610 -12.16 3.06 -6.41
CA VAL A 610 -13.15 2.08 -6.91
C VAL A 610 -13.07 0.71 -6.21
N GLN A 611 -12.16 0.50 -5.29
CA GLN A 611 -12.15 -0.69 -4.43
C GLN A 611 -13.41 -0.75 -3.55
N TYR A 612 -13.94 0.42 -3.18
CA TYR A 612 -15.06 0.55 -2.26
C TYR A 612 -16.37 0.81 -3.00
N LYS A 613 -17.48 0.49 -2.33
CA LYS A 613 -18.83 0.78 -2.85
C LYS A 613 -19.04 2.30 -2.87
N VAL A 614 -19.73 2.79 -3.92
CA VAL A 614 -20.15 4.19 -3.96
C VAL A 614 -21.03 4.47 -2.73
N GLN A 615 -20.67 5.51 -1.99
CA GLN A 615 -21.40 5.90 -0.79
C GLN A 615 -22.67 6.68 -1.14
N PRO A 616 -23.70 6.65 -0.28
CA PRO A 616 -24.79 7.59 -0.35
C PRO A 616 -24.27 9.02 -0.40
N MET A 617 -24.73 9.80 -1.37
CA MET A 617 -24.32 11.20 -1.57
C MET A 617 -25.54 12.08 -1.73
N MET A 618 -25.44 13.28 -1.18
CA MET A 618 -26.35 14.37 -1.48
C MET A 618 -25.59 15.62 -1.91
N PHE A 619 -26.11 16.27 -2.92
CA PHE A 619 -25.56 17.48 -3.50
C PHE A 619 -26.44 18.67 -3.16
N PHE A 620 -25.82 19.77 -2.75
CA PHE A 620 -26.47 21.05 -2.46
C PHE A 620 -26.00 22.08 -3.45
N ASN A 621 -26.86 23.06 -3.69
CA ASN A 621 -26.40 24.30 -4.27
C ASN A 621 -25.44 25.02 -3.30
N TYR A 622 -24.37 25.62 -3.84
CA TYR A 622 -23.36 26.32 -3.05
C TYR A 622 -23.88 27.51 -2.22
N ASP A 623 -25.03 28.09 -2.56
CA ASP A 623 -25.66 29.15 -1.78
C ASP A 623 -26.33 28.65 -0.48
N ARG A 624 -26.38 27.40 -0.29
CA ARG A 624 -27.02 26.81 0.86
C ARG A 624 -26.15 26.85 2.10
N TYR A 625 -26.76 27.19 3.24
CA TYR A 625 -26.25 27.41 4.58
C TYR A 625 -24.77 27.01 4.85
N TRP A 626 -24.47 25.97 5.64
CA TRP A 626 -23.08 25.65 6.04
C TRP A 626 -22.18 25.19 4.88
N THR A 627 -22.71 24.72 3.77
CA THR A 627 -21.95 24.39 2.57
C THR A 627 -21.47 25.61 1.79
N ARG A 628 -21.95 26.78 2.12
CA ARG A 628 -21.69 28.06 1.41
C ARG A 628 -20.20 28.40 1.31
N ASN A 629 -19.44 28.10 2.37
CA ASN A 629 -18.02 28.38 2.42
C ASN A 629 -17.14 27.19 2.01
N ASN A 630 -17.75 26.08 1.57
CA ASN A 630 -17.00 24.87 1.21
C ASN A 630 -16.61 24.82 -0.28
N LEU A 631 -16.90 25.87 -1.07
CA LEU A 631 -16.57 25.92 -2.49
C LEU A 631 -15.11 26.33 -2.68
N ILE A 632 -14.24 25.35 -2.57
CA ILE A 632 -12.78 25.53 -2.55
C ILE A 632 -12.07 25.03 -3.82
N ASN A 633 -12.80 24.35 -4.70
CA ASN A 633 -12.25 23.81 -5.95
C ASN A 633 -12.91 24.48 -7.15
N LEU A 634 -12.09 24.85 -8.11
CA LEU A 634 -12.49 25.37 -9.41
C LEU A 634 -12.14 24.34 -10.49
N GLN A 635 -13.12 23.86 -11.24
CA GLN A 635 -12.93 22.94 -12.35
C GLN A 635 -13.15 23.68 -13.66
N ILE A 636 -12.17 23.62 -14.56
CA ILE A 636 -12.10 24.37 -15.82
C ILE A 636 -12.04 23.38 -16.97
N LYS A 637 -13.05 23.37 -17.83
CA LYS A 637 -13.06 22.61 -19.07
C LYS A 637 -12.26 23.37 -20.12
N LEU A 638 -11.20 22.77 -20.62
CA LEU A 638 -10.35 23.34 -21.65
C LEU A 638 -10.72 22.80 -23.03
N SER A 639 -10.56 23.65 -24.08
CA SER A 639 -10.59 23.19 -25.46
C SER A 639 -9.38 22.28 -25.73
N GLY A 640 -9.53 21.34 -26.67
CA GLY A 640 -8.44 20.43 -27.05
C GLY A 640 -7.24 21.16 -27.67
N ASP A 641 -7.45 22.37 -28.19
CA ASP A 641 -6.42 23.17 -28.85
C ASP A 641 -5.52 23.86 -27.83
N ASN A 642 -4.22 23.66 -27.97
CA ASN A 642 -3.19 24.33 -27.13
C ASN A 642 -3.44 24.26 -25.62
N ILE A 643 -3.73 23.07 -25.10
CA ILE A 643 -4.01 22.85 -23.66
C ILE A 643 -2.90 23.41 -22.78
N ALA A 644 -1.63 23.19 -23.14
CA ALA A 644 -0.49 23.67 -22.35
C ALA A 644 -0.45 25.20 -22.28
N GLY A 645 -0.69 25.91 -23.38
CA GLY A 645 -0.77 27.38 -23.40
C GLY A 645 -1.95 27.93 -22.60
N ASN A 646 -3.09 27.21 -22.62
CA ASN A 646 -4.27 27.60 -21.84
C ASN A 646 -4.00 27.45 -20.33
N VAL A 647 -3.36 26.35 -19.91
CA VAL A 647 -2.96 26.13 -18.51
C VAL A 647 -1.95 27.19 -18.07
N GLU A 648 -0.95 27.52 -18.89
CA GLU A 648 0.08 28.52 -18.54
C GLU A 648 -0.54 29.93 -18.40
N ARG A 649 -1.53 30.26 -19.23
CA ARG A 649 -2.27 31.55 -19.12
C ARG A 649 -3.06 31.62 -17.82
N ILE A 650 -3.75 30.53 -17.46
CA ILE A 650 -4.49 30.42 -16.20
C ILE A 650 -3.51 30.52 -15.02
N LYS A 651 -2.38 29.82 -15.10
CA LYS A 651 -1.33 29.86 -14.08
C LYS A 651 -0.81 31.28 -13.86
N LYS A 652 -0.43 31.98 -14.92
CA LYS A 652 0.05 33.36 -14.82
C LYS A 652 -0.99 34.25 -14.16
N TYR A 653 -2.24 34.15 -14.58
CA TYR A 653 -3.34 34.91 -13.98
C TYR A 653 -3.52 34.54 -12.49
N TRP A 654 -3.45 33.27 -12.17
CA TRP A 654 -3.59 32.79 -10.79
C TRP A 654 -2.51 33.37 -9.87
N GLU A 655 -1.26 33.29 -10.30
CA GLU A 655 -0.09 33.73 -9.54
C GLU A 655 0.00 35.27 -9.40
N THR A 656 -0.59 36.01 -10.34
CA THR A 656 -0.58 37.50 -10.29
C THR A 656 -1.79 38.11 -9.65
N GLU A 657 -2.99 37.54 -9.88
CA GLU A 657 -4.27 38.17 -9.54
C GLU A 657 -5.10 37.40 -8.50
N VAL A 658 -5.04 36.07 -8.54
CA VAL A 658 -5.93 35.27 -7.69
C VAL A 658 -5.28 34.98 -6.32
N GLU A 659 -4.09 34.43 -6.33
CA GLU A 659 -3.33 34.07 -5.13
C GLU A 659 -1.83 34.40 -5.25
N PRO A 660 -1.47 35.70 -5.29
CA PRO A 660 -0.07 36.10 -5.33
C PRO A 660 0.74 35.55 -4.16
N GLY A 661 1.87 34.90 -4.48
CA GLY A 661 2.78 34.33 -3.48
C GLY A 661 2.36 32.96 -2.91
N TYR A 662 1.31 32.34 -3.47
CA TYR A 662 0.96 30.95 -3.22
C TYR A 662 1.35 30.06 -4.42
N PRO A 663 1.63 28.77 -4.21
CA PRO A 663 1.92 27.87 -5.32
C PRO A 663 0.66 27.66 -6.18
N PHE A 664 0.86 27.44 -7.47
CA PHE A 664 -0.22 27.08 -8.38
C PHE A 664 -0.53 25.58 -8.21
N ASN A 665 -1.55 25.28 -7.41
CA ASN A 665 -1.97 23.92 -7.09
C ASN A 665 -3.11 23.47 -8.00
N GLY A 666 -2.77 22.88 -9.15
CA GLY A 666 -3.76 22.32 -10.06
C GLY A 666 -3.26 21.12 -10.82
N ASP A 667 -4.19 20.26 -11.19
CA ASP A 667 -3.91 19.11 -12.06
C ASP A 667 -5.18 18.70 -12.83
N PHE A 668 -5.03 17.89 -13.86
CA PHE A 668 -6.18 17.35 -14.58
C PHE A 668 -6.98 16.37 -13.72
N VAL A 669 -8.31 16.45 -13.76
CA VAL A 669 -9.21 15.55 -13.01
C VAL A 669 -8.91 14.09 -13.31
N ASN A 670 -8.70 13.73 -14.59
CA ASN A 670 -8.35 12.37 -14.97
C ASN A 670 -7.01 11.92 -14.38
N LYS A 671 -6.04 12.82 -14.27
CA LYS A 671 -4.74 12.52 -13.66
C LYS A 671 -4.86 12.40 -12.14
N ASN A 672 -5.63 13.26 -11.49
CA ASN A 672 -5.92 13.14 -10.05
C ASN A 672 -6.63 11.83 -9.74
N PHE A 673 -7.63 11.47 -10.55
CA PHE A 673 -8.32 10.20 -10.39
C PHE A 673 -7.39 9.00 -10.66
N ALA A 674 -6.49 9.12 -11.65
CA ALA A 674 -5.51 8.06 -11.95
C ALA A 674 -4.57 7.76 -10.76
N LYS A 675 -4.35 8.73 -9.85
CA LYS A 675 -3.57 8.52 -8.61
C LYS A 675 -4.23 7.50 -7.68
N THR A 676 -5.56 7.38 -7.70
CA THR A 676 -6.28 6.37 -6.91
C THR A 676 -5.91 4.94 -7.34
N PHE A 677 -5.53 4.77 -8.60
CA PHE A 677 -5.06 3.48 -9.16
C PHE A 677 -3.57 3.22 -9.01
N ASP A 678 -2.77 4.21 -8.56
CA ASP A 678 -1.31 4.08 -8.52
C ASP A 678 -0.85 2.94 -7.60
N LYS A 679 -1.52 2.74 -6.47
CA LYS A 679 -1.26 1.62 -5.57
C LYS A 679 -1.47 0.26 -6.29
N TYR A 680 -2.54 0.11 -7.08
CA TYR A 680 -2.83 -1.14 -7.83
C TYR A 680 -1.89 -1.33 -9.01
N LYS A 681 -1.53 -0.25 -9.72
CA LYS A 681 -0.51 -0.29 -10.78
C LYS A 681 0.84 -0.71 -10.22
N LYS A 682 1.23 -0.17 -9.05
CA LYS A 682 2.45 -0.56 -8.36
C LYS A 682 2.41 -2.03 -7.91
N GLN A 683 1.30 -2.49 -7.33
CA GLN A 683 1.10 -3.90 -6.99
C GLN A 683 1.24 -4.79 -8.24
N ARG A 684 0.52 -4.48 -9.34
CA ARG A 684 0.62 -5.22 -10.61
C ARG A 684 2.05 -5.32 -11.12
N LEU A 685 2.80 -4.22 -11.09
CA LEU A 685 4.19 -4.21 -11.55
C LEU A 685 5.08 -5.04 -10.64
N LEU A 686 4.94 -4.93 -9.31
CA LEU A 686 5.69 -5.75 -8.34
C LEU A 686 5.42 -7.25 -8.55
N PHE A 687 4.16 -7.66 -8.68
CA PHE A 687 3.82 -9.05 -8.97
C PHE A 687 4.40 -9.54 -10.30
N SER A 688 4.41 -8.69 -11.34
CA SER A 688 5.02 -9.03 -12.63
C SER A 688 6.53 -9.21 -12.52
N ILE A 689 7.23 -8.37 -11.76
CA ILE A 689 8.67 -8.49 -11.52
C ILE A 689 8.95 -9.76 -10.71
N LEU A 690 8.21 -10.01 -9.63
CA LEU A 690 8.35 -11.25 -8.83
C LEU A 690 8.11 -12.50 -9.67
N ASN A 691 7.09 -12.48 -10.53
CA ASN A 691 6.81 -13.57 -11.47
C ASN A 691 7.98 -13.79 -12.44
N ALA A 692 8.54 -12.74 -13.03
CA ALA A 692 9.70 -12.85 -13.91
C ALA A 692 10.91 -13.48 -13.19
N VAL A 693 11.18 -13.06 -11.95
CA VAL A 693 12.26 -13.64 -11.13
C VAL A 693 12.01 -15.12 -10.84
N VAL A 694 10.79 -15.49 -10.43
CA VAL A 694 10.39 -16.88 -10.17
C VAL A 694 10.59 -17.73 -11.43
N LEU A 695 10.14 -17.26 -12.59
CA LEU A 695 10.30 -17.97 -13.85
C LEU A 695 11.77 -18.16 -14.21
N VAL A 696 12.60 -17.12 -14.08
CA VAL A 696 14.04 -17.24 -14.37
C VAL A 696 14.70 -18.27 -13.43
N VAL A 697 14.46 -18.20 -12.13
CA VAL A 697 15.00 -19.15 -11.15
C VAL A 697 14.53 -20.58 -11.45
N ALA A 698 13.23 -20.76 -11.77
CA ALA A 698 12.67 -22.08 -12.08
C ALA A 698 13.25 -22.65 -13.38
N LEU A 699 13.38 -21.85 -14.44
CA LEU A 699 13.97 -22.27 -15.71
C LEU A 699 15.45 -22.64 -15.57
N LEU A 700 16.23 -21.88 -14.80
CA LEU A 700 17.62 -22.20 -14.50
C LEU A 700 17.73 -23.54 -13.76
N GLY A 701 16.83 -23.80 -12.81
CA GLY A 701 16.77 -25.09 -12.09
C GLY A 701 16.41 -26.24 -13.02
N LEU A 702 15.38 -26.07 -13.84
CA LEU A 702 14.94 -27.06 -14.84
C LEU A 702 16.06 -27.35 -15.87
N PHE A 703 16.74 -26.29 -16.36
CA PHE A 703 17.84 -26.41 -17.31
C PHE A 703 18.99 -27.25 -16.73
N ALA A 704 19.43 -26.95 -15.50
CA ALA A 704 20.52 -27.63 -14.88
C ALA A 704 20.16 -29.08 -14.49
N LEU A 705 18.94 -29.29 -13.97
CA LEU A 705 18.47 -30.65 -13.63
C LEU A 705 18.29 -31.50 -14.89
N SER A 706 17.66 -30.97 -15.93
CA SER A 706 17.49 -31.70 -17.21
C SER A 706 18.84 -32.04 -17.82
N SER A 707 19.83 -31.13 -17.77
CA SER A 707 21.21 -31.39 -18.23
C SER A 707 21.80 -32.59 -17.55
N LEU A 708 21.77 -32.62 -16.22
CA LEU A 708 22.34 -33.73 -15.43
C LEU A 708 21.57 -35.05 -15.64
N MET A 709 20.24 -35.01 -15.75
CA MET A 709 19.44 -36.21 -16.01
C MET A 709 19.66 -36.77 -17.41
N ILE A 710 19.88 -35.91 -18.39
CA ILE A 710 20.18 -36.33 -19.78
C ILE A 710 21.59 -36.91 -19.86
N GLU A 711 22.60 -36.31 -19.20
CA GLU A 711 23.94 -36.83 -19.11
C GLU A 711 23.97 -38.28 -18.53
N GLN A 712 23.16 -38.58 -17.51
CA GLN A 712 23.02 -39.91 -16.94
C GLN A 712 22.41 -40.94 -17.90
N LYS A 713 21.70 -40.49 -18.94
CA LYS A 713 21.06 -41.31 -19.97
C LYS A 713 21.84 -41.41 -21.27
N LEU A 714 23.03 -40.79 -21.37
CA LEU A 714 23.82 -40.77 -22.62
C LEU A 714 24.17 -42.17 -23.13
N LYS A 715 24.43 -43.14 -22.27
CA LYS A 715 24.64 -44.56 -22.67
C LYS A 715 23.39 -45.17 -23.31
N ASP A 716 22.22 -44.93 -22.68
CA ASP A 716 20.91 -45.40 -23.21
C ASP A 716 20.61 -44.73 -24.57
N VAL A 717 20.94 -43.43 -24.68
CA VAL A 717 20.79 -42.67 -25.95
C VAL A 717 21.72 -43.25 -27.04
N ALA A 718 22.98 -43.49 -26.69
CA ALA A 718 23.93 -44.06 -27.63
C ALA A 718 23.48 -45.43 -28.13
N ILE A 719 23.04 -46.35 -27.25
CA ILE A 719 22.53 -47.67 -27.60
C ILE A 719 21.31 -47.57 -28.53
N LYS A 720 20.30 -46.71 -28.17
CA LYS A 720 19.11 -46.54 -28.99
C LYS A 720 19.45 -45.93 -30.36
N LYS A 721 20.43 -45.05 -30.44
CA LYS A 721 20.87 -44.44 -31.70
C LYS A 721 21.60 -45.43 -32.62
N THR A 722 22.44 -46.29 -32.05
CA THR A 722 23.07 -47.40 -32.82
C THR A 722 22.06 -48.42 -33.31
N LEU A 723 20.93 -48.58 -32.64
CA LEU A 723 19.79 -49.39 -33.07
C LEU A 723 18.86 -48.69 -34.06
N GLY A 724 19.23 -47.49 -34.58
CA GLY A 724 18.51 -46.79 -35.64
C GLY A 724 17.45 -45.82 -35.14
N ALA A 725 17.37 -45.48 -33.86
CA ALA A 725 16.42 -44.48 -33.38
C ALA A 725 16.75 -43.09 -33.91
N SER A 726 15.71 -42.37 -34.49
CA SER A 726 15.86 -41.01 -34.98
C SER A 726 16.10 -40.02 -33.86
N ASP A 727 16.77 -38.89 -34.12
CA ASP A 727 16.98 -37.79 -33.16
C ASP A 727 15.65 -37.30 -32.58
N GLY A 728 14.59 -37.19 -33.36
CA GLY A 728 13.26 -36.80 -32.92
C GLY A 728 12.64 -37.77 -31.92
N THR A 729 12.79 -39.08 -32.11
CA THR A 729 12.31 -40.12 -31.17
C THR A 729 13.04 -40.01 -29.81
N LEU A 730 14.35 -39.78 -29.85
CA LEU A 730 15.17 -39.64 -28.65
C LEU A 730 14.83 -38.36 -27.84
N ILE A 731 14.63 -37.25 -28.54
CA ILE A 731 14.18 -36.00 -27.95
C ILE A 731 12.81 -36.17 -27.28
N LYS A 732 11.83 -36.79 -27.97
CA LYS A 732 10.50 -37.11 -27.46
C LYS A 732 10.57 -37.95 -26.16
N ASP A 733 11.38 -39.01 -26.17
CA ASP A 733 11.56 -39.87 -24.98
C ASP A 733 12.15 -39.12 -23.78
N LEU A 734 13.12 -38.23 -24.01
CA LEU A 734 13.81 -37.49 -22.97
C LEU A 734 12.91 -36.36 -22.40
N THR A 735 12.10 -35.72 -23.24
CA THR A 735 11.24 -34.60 -22.85
C THR A 735 9.93 -35.05 -22.22
N ARG A 736 9.35 -36.19 -22.63
CA ARG A 736 8.04 -36.69 -22.20
C ARG A 736 7.86 -36.69 -20.68
N LYS A 737 8.86 -37.12 -19.94
CA LYS A 737 8.82 -37.18 -18.46
C LYS A 737 8.66 -35.79 -17.84
N PHE A 738 9.41 -34.80 -18.34
CA PHE A 738 9.36 -33.43 -17.81
C PHE A 738 8.03 -32.77 -18.11
N LEU A 739 7.47 -32.99 -19.31
CA LEU A 739 6.16 -32.50 -19.69
C LEU A 739 5.05 -33.07 -18.80
N TRP A 740 5.09 -34.38 -18.47
CA TRP A 740 4.16 -34.99 -17.52
C TRP A 740 4.27 -34.40 -16.12
N ILE A 741 5.48 -34.16 -15.61
CA ILE A 741 5.71 -33.51 -14.30
C ILE A 741 5.14 -32.10 -14.34
N THR A 742 5.35 -31.35 -15.42
CA THR A 742 4.83 -29.98 -15.60
C THR A 742 3.30 -29.98 -15.59
N THR A 743 2.67 -30.86 -16.37
CA THR A 743 1.20 -30.98 -16.41
C THR A 743 0.64 -31.30 -15.02
N LEU A 744 1.19 -32.29 -14.32
CA LEU A 744 0.76 -32.67 -12.96
C LEU A 744 0.92 -31.48 -11.98
N ALA A 745 2.07 -30.80 -12.04
CA ALA A 745 2.36 -29.68 -11.16
C ALA A 745 1.38 -28.51 -11.38
N VAL A 746 1.08 -28.17 -12.63
CA VAL A 746 0.09 -27.13 -12.97
C VAL A 746 -1.31 -27.53 -12.49
N LEU A 747 -1.73 -28.79 -12.69
CA LEU A 747 -3.02 -29.26 -12.19
C LEU A 747 -3.15 -29.14 -10.66
N ILE A 748 -2.08 -29.45 -9.93
CA ILE A 748 -2.04 -29.28 -8.46
C ILE A 748 -2.06 -27.79 -8.08
N SER A 749 -1.45 -26.92 -8.88
CA SER A 749 -1.41 -25.50 -8.58
C SER A 749 -2.77 -24.79 -8.74
N ILE A 750 -3.68 -25.34 -9.57
CA ILE A 750 -5.00 -24.75 -9.84
C ILE A 750 -5.81 -24.51 -8.56
N PRO A 751 -6.11 -25.54 -7.72
CA PRO A 751 -6.92 -25.33 -6.51
C PRO A 751 -6.22 -24.38 -5.52
N VAL A 752 -4.91 -24.44 -5.41
CA VAL A 752 -4.13 -23.55 -4.53
C VAL A 752 -4.25 -22.10 -5.01
N SER A 753 -4.02 -21.86 -6.30
CA SER A 753 -4.13 -20.52 -6.88
C SER A 753 -5.55 -19.97 -6.78
N TYR A 754 -6.55 -20.82 -7.07
CA TYR A 754 -7.97 -20.43 -6.96
C TYR A 754 -8.32 -19.94 -5.55
N TYR A 755 -7.92 -20.69 -4.52
CA TYR A 755 -8.22 -20.34 -3.13
C TYR A 755 -7.62 -18.96 -2.74
N PHE A 756 -6.31 -18.79 -2.93
CA PHE A 756 -5.64 -17.55 -2.53
C PHE A 756 -6.07 -16.32 -3.35
N ILE A 757 -6.25 -16.49 -4.65
CA ILE A 757 -6.64 -15.39 -5.53
C ILE A 757 -8.11 -15.01 -5.28
N ASN A 758 -8.99 -15.99 -5.04
CA ASN A 758 -10.39 -15.71 -4.73
C ASN A 758 -10.53 -14.95 -3.40
N GLU A 759 -9.74 -15.29 -2.36
CA GLU A 759 -9.70 -14.51 -1.12
C GLU A 759 -9.22 -13.07 -1.35
N TRP A 760 -8.21 -12.89 -2.19
CA TRP A 760 -7.75 -11.55 -2.56
C TRP A 760 -8.81 -10.76 -3.36
N LEU A 761 -9.50 -11.38 -4.30
CA LEU A 761 -10.57 -10.73 -5.08
C LEU A 761 -11.75 -10.30 -4.20
N LYS A 762 -12.02 -10.96 -3.07
CA LYS A 762 -13.09 -10.57 -2.14
C LYS A 762 -12.88 -9.21 -1.49
N GLU A 763 -11.67 -8.68 -1.50
CA GLU A 763 -11.35 -7.34 -0.99
C GLU A 763 -11.90 -6.21 -1.90
N PHE A 764 -12.27 -6.55 -3.14
CA PHE A 764 -12.80 -5.59 -4.11
C PHE A 764 -14.32 -5.72 -4.22
N VAL A 765 -15.02 -4.60 -4.09
CA VAL A 765 -16.47 -4.56 -4.35
C VAL A 765 -16.74 -4.79 -5.83
N TYR A 766 -15.94 -4.14 -6.68
CA TYR A 766 -16.00 -4.32 -8.11
C TYR A 766 -14.88 -5.26 -8.54
N ARG A 767 -15.23 -6.53 -8.69
CA ARG A 767 -14.29 -7.59 -9.04
C ARG A 767 -14.71 -8.32 -10.30
N ILE A 768 -13.70 -8.84 -11.02
CA ILE A 768 -13.94 -9.78 -12.11
C ILE A 768 -14.45 -11.12 -11.56
N GLU A 769 -15.26 -11.81 -12.31
CA GLU A 769 -15.46 -13.23 -12.08
C GLU A 769 -14.15 -13.98 -12.34
N MET A 770 -13.90 -15.06 -11.59
CA MET A 770 -12.63 -15.79 -11.71
C MET A 770 -12.47 -16.31 -13.15
N PRO A 771 -11.50 -15.75 -13.93
CA PRO A 771 -11.34 -16.14 -15.32
C PRO A 771 -10.66 -17.51 -15.42
N TRP A 772 -11.10 -18.33 -16.36
CA TRP A 772 -10.53 -19.66 -16.59
C TRP A 772 -9.23 -19.62 -17.45
N TRP A 773 -9.11 -18.62 -18.31
CA TRP A 773 -8.01 -18.52 -19.25
C TRP A 773 -6.60 -18.38 -18.65
N PRO A 774 -6.35 -17.76 -17.47
CA PRO A 774 -5.03 -17.72 -16.85
C PRO A 774 -4.48 -19.11 -16.52
N TYR A 775 -5.36 -20.04 -16.15
CA TYR A 775 -4.99 -21.43 -15.84
C TYR A 775 -4.51 -22.15 -17.09
N VAL A 776 -5.24 -22.02 -18.19
CA VAL A 776 -4.87 -22.61 -19.50
C VAL A 776 -3.59 -21.97 -20.05
N LEU A 777 -3.48 -20.64 -19.97
CA LEU A 777 -2.30 -19.93 -20.46
C LEU A 777 -1.05 -20.28 -19.62
N SER A 778 -1.18 -20.41 -18.29
CA SER A 778 -0.09 -20.87 -17.43
C SER A 778 0.39 -22.27 -17.83
N LEU A 779 -0.52 -23.19 -18.11
CA LEU A 779 -0.18 -24.53 -18.59
C LEU A 779 0.58 -24.47 -19.93
N ILE A 780 0.09 -23.71 -20.88
CA ILE A 780 0.71 -23.55 -22.21
C ILE A 780 2.11 -22.95 -22.06
N ILE A 781 2.26 -21.86 -21.32
CA ILE A 781 3.55 -21.19 -21.10
C ILE A 781 4.56 -22.16 -20.47
N LEU A 782 4.19 -22.86 -19.38
CA LEU A 782 5.10 -23.75 -18.69
C LEU A 782 5.44 -25.01 -19.49
N LEU A 783 4.50 -25.57 -20.25
CA LEU A 783 4.78 -26.68 -21.17
C LEU A 783 5.72 -26.24 -22.30
N LEU A 784 5.50 -25.09 -22.89
CA LEU A 784 6.36 -24.56 -23.96
C LEU A 784 7.77 -24.27 -23.44
N LEU A 785 7.91 -23.61 -22.29
CA LEU A 785 9.21 -23.34 -21.68
C LEU A 785 9.92 -24.62 -21.27
N THR A 786 9.20 -25.59 -20.67
CA THR A 786 9.76 -26.91 -20.33
C THR A 786 10.23 -27.64 -21.58
N PHE A 787 9.41 -27.66 -22.63
CA PHE A 787 9.76 -28.28 -23.90
C PHE A 787 11.00 -27.64 -24.51
N LEU A 788 11.07 -26.32 -24.60
CA LEU A 788 12.21 -25.58 -25.15
C LEU A 788 13.51 -25.90 -24.39
N VAL A 789 13.48 -25.74 -23.07
CA VAL A 789 14.68 -25.93 -22.21
C VAL A 789 15.20 -27.37 -22.32
N VAL A 790 14.30 -28.36 -22.20
CA VAL A 790 14.69 -29.78 -22.19
C VAL A 790 15.09 -30.25 -23.59
N SER A 791 14.37 -29.80 -24.65
CA SER A 791 14.67 -30.21 -26.04
C SER A 791 16.02 -29.69 -26.52
N ILE A 792 16.42 -28.45 -26.15
CA ILE A 792 17.76 -27.91 -26.46
C ILE A 792 18.86 -28.83 -25.89
N LYS A 793 18.67 -29.29 -24.65
CA LYS A 793 19.64 -30.20 -24.01
C LYS A 793 19.58 -31.62 -24.57
N ALA A 794 18.38 -32.13 -24.86
CA ALA A 794 18.19 -33.44 -25.48
C ALA A 794 18.81 -33.48 -26.88
N TYR A 795 18.61 -32.41 -27.69
CA TYR A 795 19.22 -32.29 -29.04
C TYR A 795 20.76 -32.35 -28.96
N ARG A 796 21.37 -31.59 -28.01
CA ARG A 796 22.83 -31.68 -27.82
C ARG A 796 23.30 -33.09 -27.45
N ALA A 797 22.50 -33.81 -26.69
CA ALA A 797 22.79 -35.18 -26.30
C ALA A 797 22.72 -36.19 -27.49
N THR A 798 21.89 -35.93 -28.50
CA THR A 798 21.84 -36.77 -29.71
C THR A 798 23.04 -36.56 -30.63
N LYS A 799 23.76 -35.45 -30.51
CA LYS A 799 24.94 -35.10 -31.34
C LYS A 799 26.28 -35.54 -30.73
N VAL A 800 26.29 -36.27 -29.63
CA VAL A 800 27.49 -36.71 -28.94
C VAL A 800 28.10 -37.91 -29.66
N GLU A 801 29.43 -38.00 -29.71
CA GLU A 801 30.19 -39.11 -30.27
C GLU A 801 29.83 -40.45 -29.63
N LEU A 802 29.16 -41.34 -30.38
CA LEU A 802 28.64 -42.60 -29.86
C LEU A 802 29.74 -43.56 -29.34
N VAL A 803 30.88 -43.55 -30.01
CA VAL A 803 32.03 -44.42 -29.70
C VAL A 803 32.57 -44.17 -28.30
N LYS A 804 32.55 -42.93 -27.81
CA LYS A 804 33.05 -42.57 -26.51
C LYS A 804 32.24 -43.15 -25.34
N TYR A 805 30.95 -43.41 -25.55
CA TYR A 805 30.05 -43.92 -24.49
C TYR A 805 29.77 -45.41 -24.58
N LEU A 806 30.16 -46.06 -25.69
CA LEU A 806 30.04 -47.50 -25.89
C LEU A 806 31.34 -48.23 -25.53
N LYS A 807 32.51 -47.52 -25.49
CA LYS A 807 33.84 -48.07 -25.26
C LYS A 807 34.23 -48.25 -23.77
N TYR A 808 33.35 -47.91 -22.82
CA TYR A 808 33.61 -48.08 -21.39
C TYR A 808 32.91 -49.34 -20.87
N GLU A 809 33.57 -50.46 -20.95
CA GLU A 809 33.49 -51.58 -19.99
C GLU A 809 34.64 -51.51 -18.99
#